data_4dabb60f70303a8d735000c213243ea8
#
_entry.id   4dabb60f70303a8d735000c213243ea8
#
_cell.length_a   1.000
_cell.length_b   1.000
_cell.length_c   1.000
_cell.angle_alpha   90.00
_cell.angle_beta   90.00
_cell.angle_gamma   90.00
#
_symmetry.space_group_name_H-M   'P 1'
#
loop_
_entity.id
_entity.type
_entity.pdbx_description
1 polymer ?
#
loop_
_entity_poly.entity_id
_entity_poly.type
_entity_poly.pdbx_seq_one_letter_code
_entity_poly.pdbx_strand_id
1 'polypeptide(L)'
;MHRFPAPLSRARVVTLLSCLAAATLAACGGGGDTPSAQAAVESATLANSSVADVQALPTFHMAPAQLDEPSDVDVGGGNASAGTAPYRFQIDPALAGLSTARLTPDVLAQQIATLQRARVASASTAKPTTTAIAAAVYTPAQIRAAYGLPALPAVGATLSATDSAALGSGQTIYVIDAYDHPNAFSDLTKFSTKFGLPACTNVALTASSTLPLASAGSGCTFSVAYTDATGALKSSAPAYNASWIAEIALDVQWAHATAPLARIVLVEVTDSGSNNLLGGVVLANKMGAGVVSMSFGAAEGTWVESTDASFTTTGMTYVASSGDAGEQVLWPAVSPHVLAVGGTSLQWSGSGTRYETAWASSGGGVSAVEALPSWQSGTKVAGAGAATMRTVSDVAFNANPNTGQYVALTAQGSSTTTWNAYGGTSIGAPQWAGLVAVANARRAAAARALLGDFHATLYQTIAAVPATYAAAFADIVAGSDGSCATCSAAIGYDTVTGWGTPNATALLNALVGSSSTADSPAPVVPGGAFSAQTGTAFSQSLGIMAPAGVTTAYALTGAPSGLGVNASGTLSWAAPVAGSYAFTATASTSAGKSASGRYTLSVVAVNHAPTLASGSITAKAGTAFAVALPGKDIDGDAITYKMTGAPSGLALSSAGVLSWSKAVKGTYTLKITVTDSHGLAGAVATITLIVNS
;
A
#
# COMPACT_ATOMS: atom_id res chain seq x y z
N MET A 1 10.17 -57.87 -4.60
CA MET A 1 8.97 -58.68 -4.87
C MET A 1 7.76 -57.95 -4.35
N HIS A 2 6.76 -57.76 -5.23
CA HIS A 2 5.38 -57.30 -5.02
C HIS A 2 5.19 -55.84 -4.58
N ARG A 3 4.76 -55.05 -5.43
CA ARG A 3 3.74 -54.76 -6.48
C ARG A 3 2.79 -53.68 -5.96
N PHE A 4 2.84 -52.56 -6.66
CA PHE A 4 1.79 -51.50 -6.65
C PHE A 4 0.46 -52.04 -7.22
N PRO A 5 -0.65 -51.38 -6.99
CA PRO A 5 -1.37 -50.85 -8.14
C PRO A 5 -1.77 -49.35 -8.01
N ALA A 6 -1.77 -48.74 -9.17
CA ALA A 6 -2.29 -47.41 -9.50
C ALA A 6 -3.71 -47.54 -10.11
N PRO A 7 -4.31 -46.48 -10.70
CA PRO A 7 -5.47 -45.74 -10.19
C PRO A 7 -6.75 -45.99 -11.01
N LEU A 8 -7.89 -45.47 -10.57
CA LEU A 8 -9.10 -45.39 -11.41
C LEU A 8 -9.76 -44.00 -11.35
N SER A 9 -9.75 -43.40 -12.49
CA SER A 9 -10.58 -42.28 -12.92
C SER A 9 -12.05 -42.65 -13.02
N ARG A 10 -12.98 -41.73 -12.72
CA ARG A 10 -14.27 -41.60 -13.42
C ARG A 10 -14.89 -40.21 -13.20
N ALA A 11 -14.93 -39.47 -14.28
CA ALA A 11 -15.79 -38.30 -14.49
C ALA A 11 -17.26 -38.74 -14.53
N ARG A 12 -18.18 -37.93 -14.05
CA ARG A 12 -19.58 -37.92 -14.49
C ARG A 12 -20.08 -36.52 -14.65
N VAL A 13 -20.35 -36.17 -15.88
CA VAL A 13 -21.18 -35.09 -16.38
C VAL A 13 -22.65 -35.37 -15.97
N VAL A 14 -23.36 -34.35 -15.49
CA VAL A 14 -24.83 -34.34 -15.51
C VAL A 14 -25.31 -32.97 -16.02
N THR A 15 -26.16 -33.09 -16.99
CA THR A 15 -26.69 -32.12 -17.93
C THR A 15 -27.83 -31.28 -17.36
N LEU A 16 -27.97 -30.06 -17.91
CA LEU A 16 -29.06 -29.09 -17.75
C LEU A 16 -30.47 -29.68 -17.88
N LEU A 17 -31.43 -29.05 -17.19
CA LEU A 17 -32.78 -28.91 -17.71
C LEU A 17 -33.33 -27.51 -17.35
N SER A 18 -33.58 -26.73 -18.39
CA SER A 18 -34.30 -25.48 -18.45
C SER A 18 -35.81 -25.71 -18.37
N CYS A 19 -36.54 -24.90 -17.63
CA CYS A 19 -37.97 -24.70 -17.82
C CYS A 19 -38.32 -23.22 -17.87
N LEU A 20 -38.69 -22.79 -19.08
CA LEU A 20 -39.39 -21.54 -19.38
C LEU A 20 -40.88 -21.66 -18.95
N ALA A 21 -41.43 -20.67 -18.32
CA ALA A 21 -42.88 -20.45 -18.31
C ALA A 21 -43.18 -18.97 -18.43
N ALA A 22 -43.77 -18.61 -19.55
CA ALA A 22 -44.36 -17.32 -19.84
C ALA A 22 -45.83 -17.27 -19.31
N ALA A 23 -46.25 -16.15 -18.79
CA ALA A 23 -47.67 -15.83 -18.63
C ALA A 23 -47.94 -14.32 -18.77
N THR A 24 -48.71 -14.05 -19.67
CA THR A 24 -49.43 -13.02 -20.38
C THR A 24 -50.00 -11.86 -19.54
N LEU A 25 -49.99 -10.68 -20.23
CA LEU A 25 -50.74 -9.43 -19.90
C LEU A 25 -52.25 -9.62 -19.86
N ALA A 26 -52.89 -8.83 -19.00
CA ALA A 26 -54.22 -8.29 -19.29
C ALA A 26 -54.33 -6.87 -18.71
N ALA A 27 -54.68 -5.93 -19.59
CA ALA A 27 -54.95 -4.53 -19.30
C ALA A 27 -56.46 -4.31 -19.21
N CYS A 28 -56.89 -3.27 -18.46
CA CYS A 28 -58.03 -2.37 -18.62
C CYS A 28 -58.31 -1.77 -17.22
N GLY A 29 -58.43 -0.48 -16.93
CA GLY A 29 -58.96 0.66 -17.62
C GLY A 29 -59.82 1.44 -16.67
N GLY A 30 -59.58 2.74 -16.48
CA GLY A 30 -60.66 3.69 -16.15
C GLY A 30 -60.61 4.45 -14.82
N GLY A 31 -60.26 5.74 -14.89
CA GLY A 31 -61.09 6.84 -14.33
C GLY A 31 -60.77 7.40 -12.95
N GLY A 32 -60.18 8.56 -12.87
CA GLY A 32 -60.76 9.74 -12.22
C GLY A 32 -60.48 10.00 -10.72
N ASP A 33 -59.87 11.17 -10.51
CA ASP A 33 -59.93 12.10 -9.37
C ASP A 33 -58.80 12.06 -8.31
N THR A 34 -58.03 13.16 -8.35
CA THR A 34 -57.19 13.64 -7.27
C THR A 34 -57.99 14.15 -6.08
N PRO A 35 -57.47 13.97 -4.82
CA PRO A 35 -56.89 15.10 -4.14
C PRO A 35 -55.65 14.77 -3.23
N SER A 36 -54.85 15.81 -3.13
CA SER A 36 -53.91 16.23 -2.05
C SER A 36 -53.03 15.20 -1.33
N ALA A 37 -51.76 15.42 -1.54
CA ALA A 37 -50.64 14.81 -0.87
C ALA A 37 -50.63 15.08 0.65
N GLN A 38 -50.50 14.02 1.42
CA GLN A 38 -49.92 14.01 2.73
C GLN A 38 -48.86 12.89 2.72
N ALA A 39 -47.58 13.29 2.70
CA ALA A 39 -46.46 12.36 2.69
C ALA A 39 -46.44 11.60 4.03
N ALA A 40 -46.88 10.37 4.01
CA ALA A 40 -46.57 9.40 5.03
C ALA A 40 -45.14 8.91 4.73
N VAL A 41 -44.21 9.16 5.66
CA VAL A 41 -42.89 8.52 5.69
C VAL A 41 -43.13 7.05 6.03
N GLU A 42 -43.27 6.20 5.03
CA GLU A 42 -43.18 4.76 5.22
C GLU A 42 -41.74 4.42 5.55
N SER A 43 -41.54 3.94 6.78
CA SER A 43 -40.33 3.21 7.15
C SER A 43 -40.24 1.98 6.25
N ALA A 44 -39.38 2.04 5.24
CA ALA A 44 -38.99 0.87 4.48
C ALA A 44 -38.20 -0.06 5.42
N THR A 45 -38.89 -1.06 5.96
CA THR A 45 -38.23 -2.27 6.47
C THR A 45 -37.56 -2.93 5.27
N LEU A 46 -36.26 -2.83 5.19
CA LEU A 46 -35.43 -3.62 4.27
C LEU A 46 -35.75 -5.09 4.53
N ALA A 47 -36.48 -5.72 3.61
CA ALA A 47 -36.63 -7.15 3.59
C ALA A 47 -35.24 -7.75 3.35
N ASN A 48 -34.75 -8.56 4.31
CA ASN A 48 -33.54 -9.35 4.22
C ASN A 48 -33.54 -10.19 2.93
N SER A 49 -32.94 -9.67 1.87
CA SER A 49 -32.32 -10.54 0.87
C SER A 49 -31.11 -11.15 1.55
N SER A 50 -31.04 -12.46 1.70
CA SER A 50 -29.94 -13.17 2.32
C SER A 50 -28.66 -12.90 1.53
N VAL A 51 -27.95 -11.84 1.90
CA VAL A 51 -26.54 -11.67 1.52
C VAL A 51 -25.82 -12.86 2.13
N ALA A 52 -25.04 -13.58 1.36
CA ALA A 52 -24.24 -14.67 1.89
C ALA A 52 -23.36 -14.09 3.00
N ASP A 53 -23.44 -14.67 4.21
CA ASP A 53 -22.63 -14.22 5.33
C ASP A 53 -21.17 -14.60 5.09
N VAL A 54 -20.37 -13.62 4.67
CA VAL A 54 -18.95 -13.82 4.34
C VAL A 54 -18.13 -13.55 5.59
N GLN A 55 -17.21 -14.47 5.92
CA GLN A 55 -16.33 -14.30 7.07
C GLN A 55 -15.21 -13.32 6.74
N ALA A 56 -15.12 -12.24 7.48
CA ALA A 56 -14.01 -11.32 7.44
C ALA A 56 -12.87 -11.79 8.36
N LEU A 57 -11.67 -11.36 8.05
CA LEU A 57 -10.47 -11.65 8.82
C LEU A 57 -9.86 -10.34 9.31
N PRO A 58 -9.28 -10.32 10.53
CA PRO A 58 -8.52 -9.18 11.00
C PRO A 58 -7.25 -9.02 10.16
N THR A 59 -6.87 -7.78 9.90
CA THR A 59 -5.76 -7.43 9.01
C THR A 59 -4.56 -6.90 9.80
N PHE A 60 -4.10 -7.67 10.80
CA PHE A 60 -2.90 -7.35 11.57
C PHE A 60 -1.76 -8.33 11.32
N HIS A 61 -0.56 -7.82 11.52
CA HIS A 61 0.66 -8.60 11.58
C HIS A 61 1.40 -8.32 12.90
N MET A 62 2.11 -9.31 13.41
CA MET A 62 3.00 -9.16 14.57
C MET A 62 4.40 -9.63 14.20
N ALA A 63 5.42 -8.84 14.55
CA ALA A 63 6.81 -9.27 14.37
C ALA A 63 7.08 -10.55 15.16
N PRO A 64 7.81 -11.54 14.61
CA PRO A 64 8.08 -12.80 15.28
C PRO A 64 9.25 -12.64 16.29
N ALA A 65 9.07 -11.70 17.20
CA ALA A 65 10.00 -11.41 18.30
C ALA A 65 9.22 -11.05 19.56
N GLN A 66 9.60 -11.62 20.67
CA GLN A 66 9.09 -11.23 21.97
C GLN A 66 9.84 -9.99 22.43
N LEU A 67 9.12 -8.94 22.79
CA LEU A 67 9.69 -7.70 23.33
C LEU A 67 9.44 -7.64 24.84
N ASP A 68 10.35 -6.99 25.53
CA ASP A 68 10.15 -6.59 26.92
C ASP A 68 9.19 -5.40 26.98
N GLU A 69 8.65 -5.12 28.17
CA GLU A 69 7.94 -3.89 28.41
C GLU A 69 8.85 -2.68 28.08
N PRO A 70 8.36 -1.69 27.32
CA PRO A 70 9.17 -0.53 26.95
C PRO A 70 9.81 0.11 28.19
N SER A 71 11.12 0.37 28.12
CA SER A 71 11.86 1.04 29.18
C SER A 71 11.53 2.54 29.22
N ASP A 72 11.84 3.22 30.31
CA ASP A 72 11.68 4.67 30.40
C ASP A 72 12.58 5.44 29.41
N VAL A 73 13.66 4.81 28.93
CA VAL A 73 14.52 5.34 27.86
C VAL A 73 13.81 5.28 26.53
N ASP A 74 13.06 4.19 26.24
CA ASP A 74 12.30 4.04 25.00
C ASP A 74 11.11 5.02 24.94
N VAL A 75 10.57 5.40 26.08
CA VAL A 75 9.42 6.34 26.18
C VAL A 75 9.81 7.81 26.36
N GLY A 76 11.11 8.11 26.52
CA GLY A 76 11.59 9.50 26.59
C GLY A 76 11.33 10.22 27.91
N GLY A 77 11.21 9.48 29.03
CA GLY A 77 11.24 10.05 30.40
C GLY A 77 10.20 11.12 30.69
N GLY A 78 8.90 10.87 30.49
CA GLY A 78 7.81 11.76 30.90
C GLY A 78 7.62 13.07 30.11
N ASN A 79 8.60 13.45 29.33
CA ASN A 79 8.53 14.39 28.21
C ASN A 79 9.14 13.67 27.03
N ALA A 80 8.38 12.74 26.43
CA ALA A 80 8.82 12.02 25.26
C ALA A 80 9.25 13.04 24.21
N SER A 81 10.53 13.41 24.25
CA SER A 81 11.10 14.28 23.25
C SER A 81 10.96 13.50 21.94
N ALA A 82 10.27 14.09 20.98
CA ALA A 82 10.05 13.58 19.65
C ALA A 82 11.36 13.21 18.88
N GLY A 83 12.49 13.17 19.55
CA GLY A 83 13.80 12.98 18.98
C GLY A 83 14.54 11.71 19.42
N THR A 84 13.88 10.76 20.11
CA THR A 84 14.52 9.47 20.42
C THR A 84 14.40 8.52 19.22
N ALA A 85 15.49 7.80 18.93
CA ALA A 85 15.47 6.73 17.90
C ALA A 85 14.54 5.59 18.34
N PRO A 86 13.90 4.88 17.41
CA PRO A 86 13.07 3.72 17.73
C PRO A 86 13.92 2.61 18.36
N TYR A 87 13.28 1.80 19.19
CA TYR A 87 13.94 0.61 19.74
C TYR A 87 14.21 -0.40 18.59
N ARG A 88 15.46 -0.82 18.48
CA ARG A 88 15.90 -1.76 17.45
C ARG A 88 16.13 -3.13 18.06
N PHE A 89 15.61 -4.15 17.42
CA PHE A 89 15.76 -5.53 17.85
C PHE A 89 16.11 -6.46 16.69
N GLN A 90 16.48 -7.69 17.00
CA GLN A 90 16.85 -8.69 16.01
C GLN A 90 15.85 -9.84 16.07
N ILE A 91 15.30 -10.21 14.94
CA ILE A 91 14.47 -11.41 14.82
C ILE A 91 15.40 -12.62 14.73
N ASP A 92 15.15 -13.63 15.58
CA ASP A 92 15.90 -14.90 15.52
C ASP A 92 15.75 -15.52 14.12
N PRO A 93 16.86 -15.85 13.43
CA PRO A 93 16.81 -16.45 12.10
C PRO A 93 15.92 -17.68 11.99
N ALA A 94 15.77 -18.45 13.08
CA ALA A 94 14.89 -19.62 13.12
C ALA A 94 13.39 -19.26 13.11
N LEU A 95 13.04 -18.00 13.42
CA LEU A 95 11.69 -17.45 13.35
C LEU A 95 11.45 -16.63 12.09
N ALA A 96 12.48 -16.37 11.29
CA ALA A 96 12.39 -15.51 10.10
C ALA A 96 11.39 -16.01 9.03
N GLY A 97 11.11 -17.32 9.01
CA GLY A 97 10.12 -17.92 8.11
C GLY A 97 8.72 -18.09 8.73
N LEU A 98 8.53 -17.62 9.97
CA LEU A 98 7.20 -17.67 10.60
C LEU A 98 6.30 -16.61 9.98
N SER A 99 5.06 -17.01 9.62
CA SER A 99 4.06 -16.03 9.15
C SER A 99 3.78 -15.00 10.24
N THR A 100 3.89 -13.74 9.87
CA THR A 100 3.55 -12.61 10.75
C THR A 100 2.06 -12.31 10.75
N ALA A 101 1.32 -12.77 9.72
CA ALA A 101 -0.11 -12.56 9.56
C ALA A 101 -0.89 -13.25 10.69
N ARG A 102 -1.64 -12.47 11.44
CA ARG A 102 -2.45 -12.91 12.59
C ARG A 102 -1.65 -13.72 13.63
N LEU A 103 -0.36 -13.45 13.71
CA LEU A 103 0.51 -14.04 14.73
C LEU A 103 0.12 -13.50 16.11
N THR A 104 -0.08 -14.37 17.07
CA THR A 104 -0.41 -14.00 18.46
C THR A 104 0.76 -14.28 19.40
N PRO A 105 0.86 -13.59 20.56
CA PRO A 105 1.91 -13.83 21.55
C PRO A 105 1.98 -15.29 22.01
N ASP A 106 0.83 -15.96 22.16
CA ASP A 106 0.78 -17.36 22.58
C ASP A 106 1.36 -18.30 21.53
N VAL A 107 1.02 -18.11 20.25
CA VAL A 107 1.59 -18.88 19.14
C VAL A 107 3.10 -18.66 19.05
N LEU A 108 3.55 -17.41 19.16
CA LEU A 108 4.96 -17.08 19.16
C LEU A 108 5.70 -17.76 20.33
N ALA A 109 5.15 -17.69 21.54
CA ALA A 109 5.73 -18.32 22.73
C ALA A 109 5.87 -19.85 22.55
N GLN A 110 4.87 -20.51 21.98
CA GLN A 110 4.91 -21.95 21.66
C GLN A 110 6.02 -22.27 20.63
N GLN A 111 6.18 -21.44 19.59
CA GLN A 111 7.25 -21.62 18.60
C GLN A 111 8.63 -21.44 19.23
N ILE A 112 8.83 -20.41 20.05
CA ILE A 112 10.08 -20.16 20.79
C ILE A 112 10.40 -21.37 21.70
N ALA A 113 9.43 -21.86 22.48
CA ALA A 113 9.62 -23.01 23.35
C ALA A 113 9.96 -24.30 22.58
N THR A 114 9.38 -24.47 21.39
CA THR A 114 9.69 -25.60 20.50
C THR A 114 11.12 -25.52 19.96
N LEU A 115 11.55 -24.34 19.52
CA LEU A 115 12.93 -24.10 19.07
C LEU A 115 13.95 -24.32 20.19
N GLN A 116 13.65 -23.85 21.40
CA GLN A 116 14.53 -24.05 22.56
C GLN A 116 14.70 -25.54 22.87
N ARG A 117 13.60 -26.32 22.89
CA ARG A 117 13.64 -27.78 23.08
C ARG A 117 14.46 -28.47 21.99
N ALA A 118 14.30 -28.10 20.74
CA ALA A 118 15.07 -28.64 19.61
C ALA A 118 16.55 -28.32 19.73
N ARG A 119 16.93 -27.12 20.14
CA ARG A 119 18.32 -26.71 20.40
C ARG A 119 18.96 -27.52 21.54
N VAL A 120 18.24 -27.75 22.60
CA VAL A 120 18.71 -28.61 23.75
C VAL A 120 18.88 -30.06 23.28
N ALA A 121 17.92 -30.60 22.51
CA ALA A 121 17.96 -32.00 22.05
C ALA A 121 19.08 -32.25 21.02
N SER A 122 19.42 -31.26 20.21
CA SER A 122 20.43 -31.42 19.13
C SER A 122 21.88 -31.31 19.64
N ALA A 123 22.14 -30.83 20.85
CA ALA A 123 23.49 -30.58 21.42
C ALA A 123 24.44 -29.88 20.42
N SER A 124 23.86 -29.20 19.43
CA SER A 124 24.60 -28.62 18.31
C SER A 124 25.13 -27.25 18.70
N THR A 125 26.44 -27.11 18.64
CA THR A 125 27.16 -25.82 18.69
C THR A 125 27.14 -25.10 17.33
N ALA A 126 26.37 -25.59 16.36
CA ALA A 126 26.27 -24.99 15.04
C ALA A 126 25.64 -23.59 15.15
N LYS A 127 26.45 -22.58 14.86
CA LYS A 127 26.02 -21.19 14.75
C LYS A 127 25.05 -21.09 13.54
N PRO A 128 23.88 -20.44 13.68
CA PRO A 128 23.00 -20.24 12.53
C PRO A 128 23.76 -19.57 11.39
N THR A 129 23.65 -20.11 10.18
CA THR A 129 24.26 -19.54 8.96
C THR A 129 23.43 -18.44 8.35
N THR A 130 22.20 -18.21 8.85
CA THR A 130 21.30 -17.16 8.38
C THR A 130 21.52 -15.86 9.17
N THR A 131 21.54 -14.73 8.46
CA THR A 131 21.65 -13.40 9.07
C THR A 131 20.34 -13.05 9.79
N ALA A 132 20.45 -12.54 11.02
CA ALA A 132 19.30 -12.03 11.75
C ALA A 132 18.65 -10.85 11.02
N ILE A 133 17.34 -10.77 11.04
CA ILE A 133 16.59 -9.65 10.43
C ILE A 133 16.54 -8.51 11.45
N ALA A 134 17.07 -7.36 11.07
CA ALA A 134 16.98 -6.14 11.87
C ALA A 134 15.57 -5.57 11.78
N ALA A 135 14.96 -5.26 12.92
CA ALA A 135 13.63 -4.67 13.03
C ALA A 135 13.64 -3.48 13.99
N ALA A 136 12.59 -2.70 13.97
CA ALA A 136 12.39 -1.55 14.84
C ALA A 136 10.93 -1.51 15.33
N VAL A 137 10.72 -0.96 16.53
CA VAL A 137 9.39 -0.70 17.04
C VAL A 137 9.30 0.76 17.51
N TYR A 138 8.18 1.40 17.17
CA TYR A 138 7.93 2.81 17.41
C TYR A 138 6.92 3.03 18.55
N THR A 139 7.18 4.06 19.34
CA THR A 139 6.25 4.56 20.37
C THR A 139 5.25 5.56 19.78
N PRO A 140 4.13 5.86 20.48
CA PRO A 140 3.21 6.93 20.06
C PRO A 140 3.88 8.27 19.78
N ALA A 141 4.81 8.71 20.65
CA ALA A 141 5.51 9.98 20.47
C ALA A 141 6.38 9.99 19.19
N GLN A 142 7.02 8.87 18.88
CA GLN A 142 7.86 8.72 17.67
C GLN A 142 7.01 8.73 16.40
N ILE A 143 5.89 8.01 16.36
CA ILE A 143 4.95 8.02 15.22
C ILE A 143 4.37 9.42 15.04
N ARG A 144 3.92 10.08 16.10
CA ARG A 144 3.43 11.47 16.04
C ARG A 144 4.47 12.41 15.44
N ALA A 145 5.73 12.28 15.87
CA ALA A 145 6.83 13.10 15.36
C ALA A 145 7.16 12.77 13.89
N ALA A 146 7.26 11.50 13.53
CA ALA A 146 7.57 11.05 12.16
C ALA A 146 6.54 11.55 11.14
N TYR A 147 5.26 11.57 11.50
CA TYR A 147 4.18 12.01 10.63
C TYR A 147 3.76 13.48 10.82
N GLY A 148 4.40 14.20 11.74
CA GLY A 148 4.10 15.63 11.99
C GLY A 148 2.75 15.88 12.66
N LEU A 149 2.29 14.95 13.49
CA LEU A 149 1.14 15.13 14.37
C LEU A 149 1.49 16.12 15.50
N PRO A 150 0.51 16.85 16.06
CA PRO A 150 0.74 17.71 17.23
C PRO A 150 1.40 16.92 18.35
N ALA A 151 2.37 17.54 19.04
CA ALA A 151 3.04 16.91 20.18
C ALA A 151 2.04 16.57 21.30
N LEU A 152 2.33 15.53 22.06
CA LEU A 152 1.56 15.21 23.26
C LEU A 152 1.81 16.29 24.32
N PRO A 153 0.77 16.69 25.08
CA PRO A 153 0.94 17.62 26.18
C PRO A 153 1.76 16.98 27.30
N ALA A 154 2.44 17.80 28.09
CA ALA A 154 3.01 17.33 29.34
C ALA A 154 1.89 16.77 30.25
N VAL A 155 2.19 15.71 31.01
CA VAL A 155 1.23 15.13 31.95
C VAL A 155 0.74 16.18 32.93
N GLY A 156 -0.59 16.34 33.05
CA GLY A 156 -1.22 17.32 33.92
C GLY A 156 -1.24 18.77 33.38
N ALA A 157 -0.84 19.01 32.14
CA ALA A 157 -0.91 20.33 31.52
C ALA A 157 -2.35 20.79 31.33
N THR A 158 -2.60 22.06 31.62
CA THR A 158 -3.87 22.72 31.24
C THR A 158 -3.80 23.08 29.76
N LEU A 159 -4.76 22.54 28.96
CA LEU A 159 -4.79 22.75 27.54
C LEU A 159 -5.69 23.92 27.16
N SER A 160 -5.27 24.72 26.19
CA SER A 160 -6.16 25.66 25.51
C SER A 160 -7.22 24.89 24.66
N ALA A 161 -8.29 25.57 24.24
CA ALA A 161 -9.29 25.01 23.35
C ALA A 161 -8.66 24.56 22.00
N THR A 162 -7.67 25.30 21.50
CA THR A 162 -6.92 24.99 20.28
C THR A 162 -6.09 23.72 20.45
N ASP A 163 -5.35 23.61 21.57
CA ASP A 163 -4.53 22.43 21.84
C ASP A 163 -5.41 21.19 22.06
N SER A 164 -6.54 21.35 22.76
CA SER A 164 -7.52 20.28 22.97
C SER A 164 -8.12 19.80 21.64
N ALA A 165 -8.47 20.72 20.73
CA ALA A 165 -8.97 20.37 19.39
C ALA A 165 -7.88 19.67 18.56
N ALA A 166 -6.60 20.05 18.70
CA ALA A 166 -5.47 19.40 18.04
C ALA A 166 -5.22 17.96 18.53
N LEU A 167 -5.91 17.53 19.58
CA LEU A 167 -5.86 16.19 20.17
C LEU A 167 -7.19 15.43 20.05
N GLY A 168 -8.15 15.92 19.25
CA GLY A 168 -9.41 15.25 18.95
C GLY A 168 -10.54 15.46 19.97
N SER A 169 -10.42 16.44 20.87
CA SER A 169 -11.43 16.77 21.89
C SER A 169 -12.83 16.97 21.27
N GLY A 170 -13.85 16.43 21.92
CA GLY A 170 -15.25 16.57 21.48
C GLY A 170 -15.65 15.69 20.31
N GLN A 171 -14.77 14.81 19.83
CA GLN A 171 -15.06 13.87 18.75
C GLN A 171 -15.23 12.45 19.25
N THR A 172 -15.84 11.59 18.40
CA THR A 172 -16.04 10.17 18.69
C THR A 172 -15.39 9.33 17.59
N ILE A 173 -14.64 8.32 18.01
CA ILE A 173 -14.14 7.24 17.14
C ILE A 173 -14.88 5.97 17.57
N TYR A 174 -15.51 5.30 16.60
CA TYR A 174 -16.12 3.99 16.74
C TYR A 174 -15.16 2.97 16.15
N VAL A 175 -14.70 2.04 16.95
CA VAL A 175 -13.86 0.91 16.54
C VAL A 175 -14.77 -0.30 16.43
N ILE A 176 -14.92 -0.84 15.23
CA ILE A 176 -15.79 -2.00 14.97
C ILE A 176 -14.92 -3.24 14.89
N ASP A 177 -15.15 -4.19 15.78
CA ASP A 177 -14.43 -5.45 15.83
C ASP A 177 -15.35 -6.62 16.16
N ALA A 178 -14.90 -7.83 15.85
CA ALA A 178 -15.62 -9.05 16.19
C ALA A 178 -15.11 -9.65 17.49
N TYR A 179 -16.01 -10.36 18.18
CA TYR A 179 -15.73 -11.05 19.45
C TYR A 179 -15.45 -10.09 20.62
N ASP A 180 -15.11 -10.64 21.80
CA ASP A 180 -14.91 -9.88 23.04
C ASP A 180 -13.44 -9.81 23.45
N HIS A 181 -13.00 -8.60 23.82
CA HIS A 181 -11.73 -8.39 24.51
C HIS A 181 -11.96 -7.88 25.93
N PRO A 182 -12.08 -8.76 26.92
CA PRO A 182 -12.46 -8.38 28.29
C PRO A 182 -11.46 -7.45 28.97
N ASN A 183 -10.21 -7.39 28.48
CA ASN A 183 -9.14 -6.56 29.02
C ASN A 183 -8.91 -5.26 28.23
N ALA A 184 -9.73 -4.93 27.21
CA ALA A 184 -9.49 -3.77 26.32
C ALA A 184 -9.23 -2.47 27.05
N PHE A 185 -10.04 -2.13 28.07
CA PHE A 185 -9.85 -0.91 28.86
C PHE A 185 -8.60 -0.98 29.75
N SER A 186 -8.28 -2.13 30.35
CA SER A 186 -7.10 -2.27 31.19
C SER A 186 -5.81 -2.17 30.36
N ASP A 187 -5.80 -2.72 29.17
CA ASP A 187 -4.67 -2.67 28.24
C ASP A 187 -4.47 -1.27 27.68
N LEU A 188 -5.57 -0.57 27.30
CA LEU A 188 -5.54 0.85 26.95
C LEU A 188 -4.96 1.70 28.10
N THR A 189 -5.33 1.39 29.34
CA THR A 189 -4.83 2.13 30.54
C THR A 189 -3.33 1.92 30.75
N LYS A 190 -2.86 0.66 30.60
CA LYS A 190 -1.42 0.34 30.70
C LYS A 190 -0.62 1.01 29.60
N PHE A 191 -1.12 0.92 28.36
CA PHE A 191 -0.51 1.57 27.20
C PHE A 191 -0.43 3.09 27.38
N SER A 192 -1.53 3.73 27.78
CA SER A 192 -1.60 5.16 27.99
C SER A 192 -0.66 5.62 29.09
N THR A 193 -0.63 4.89 30.22
CA THR A 193 0.27 5.19 31.35
C THR A 193 1.73 5.06 30.92
N LYS A 194 2.09 3.98 30.23
CA LYS A 194 3.47 3.74 29.76
C LYS A 194 3.97 4.85 28.85
N PHE A 195 3.14 5.33 27.92
CA PHE A 195 3.54 6.32 26.92
C PHE A 195 3.12 7.75 27.23
N GLY A 196 2.64 8.03 28.45
CA GLY A 196 2.28 9.38 28.88
C GLY A 196 1.09 9.98 28.11
N LEU A 197 0.19 9.15 27.59
CA LEU A 197 -1.03 9.60 26.93
C LEU A 197 -2.07 10.06 27.98
N PRO A 198 -2.96 11.01 27.64
CA PRO A 198 -4.10 11.36 28.48
C PRO A 198 -4.92 10.12 28.85
N ALA A 199 -5.27 9.98 30.12
CA ALA A 199 -6.06 8.83 30.56
C ALA A 199 -7.50 8.93 30.05
N CYS A 200 -8.08 7.78 29.67
CA CYS A 200 -9.50 7.67 29.35
C CYS A 200 -10.31 7.29 30.61
N THR A 201 -11.51 7.84 30.73
CA THR A 201 -12.49 7.41 31.74
C THR A 201 -13.37 6.31 31.15
N ASN A 202 -13.50 5.17 31.83
CA ASN A 202 -14.42 4.12 31.42
C ASN A 202 -15.87 4.51 31.68
N VAL A 203 -16.72 4.47 30.65
CA VAL A 203 -18.15 4.81 30.71
C VAL A 203 -18.95 3.64 30.20
N ALA A 204 -19.74 3.03 31.06
CA ALA A 204 -20.54 1.86 30.68
C ALA A 204 -21.66 2.23 29.68
N LEU A 205 -21.83 1.43 28.63
CA LEU A 205 -22.98 1.41 27.75
C LEU A 205 -23.79 0.12 28.03
N THR A 206 -25.10 0.24 28.00
CA THR A 206 -26.01 -0.87 28.27
C THR A 206 -27.07 -0.94 27.17
N ALA A 207 -27.78 -2.05 27.08
CA ALA A 207 -28.86 -2.22 26.13
C ALA A 207 -29.97 -1.15 26.25
N SER A 208 -30.05 -0.45 27.39
CA SER A 208 -31.03 0.64 27.66
C SER A 208 -30.43 2.05 27.47
N SER A 209 -29.17 2.16 27.05
CA SER A 209 -28.57 3.46 26.76
C SER A 209 -29.32 4.20 25.66
N THR A 210 -29.58 5.48 25.87
CA THR A 210 -30.31 6.32 24.90
C THR A 210 -29.40 6.62 23.68
N LEU A 211 -29.93 6.45 22.48
CA LEU A 211 -29.27 6.81 21.23
C LEU A 211 -30.04 7.95 20.52
N PRO A 212 -29.35 8.91 19.85
CA PRO A 212 -27.89 9.00 19.77
C PRO A 212 -27.26 9.32 21.12
N LEU A 213 -25.97 8.99 21.28
CA LEU A 213 -25.20 9.31 22.47
C LEU A 213 -25.11 10.83 22.66
N ALA A 214 -25.03 11.29 23.89
CA ALA A 214 -24.72 12.69 24.17
C ALA A 214 -23.38 13.09 23.50
N SER A 215 -23.24 14.37 23.14
CA SER A 215 -22.00 14.90 22.56
C SER A 215 -20.81 14.53 23.42
N ALA A 216 -19.68 14.19 22.76
CA ALA A 216 -18.45 13.88 23.46
C ALA A 216 -17.94 15.09 24.27
N GLY A 217 -17.40 14.81 25.45
CA GLY A 217 -16.77 15.82 26.31
C GLY A 217 -15.41 16.26 25.82
N SER A 218 -14.73 17.08 26.63
CA SER A 218 -13.39 17.61 26.29
C SER A 218 -12.23 16.62 26.55
N GLY A 219 -12.48 15.54 27.29
CA GLY A 219 -11.49 14.51 27.60
C GLY A 219 -11.86 13.16 27.02
N CYS A 220 -10.90 12.23 27.03
CA CYS A 220 -11.13 10.86 26.57
C CYS A 220 -12.12 10.12 27.48
N THR A 221 -13.10 9.47 26.86
CA THR A 221 -13.89 8.41 27.46
C THR A 221 -13.81 7.16 26.63
N PHE A 222 -13.79 6.00 27.27
CA PHE A 222 -13.81 4.69 26.63
C PHE A 222 -15.11 3.96 27.00
N SER A 223 -15.72 3.32 26.05
CA SER A 223 -16.91 2.51 26.26
C SER A 223 -16.85 1.26 25.40
N VAL A 224 -17.43 0.16 25.86
CA VAL A 224 -17.68 -1.03 25.05
C VAL A 224 -19.18 -1.15 24.79
N ALA A 225 -19.54 -1.42 23.54
CA ALA A 225 -20.90 -1.64 23.10
C ALA A 225 -20.99 -2.99 22.38
N TYR A 226 -21.93 -3.83 22.75
CA TYR A 226 -22.15 -5.13 22.12
C TYR A 226 -23.32 -5.09 21.16
N THR A 227 -23.18 -5.77 20.01
CA THR A 227 -24.26 -5.88 19.04
C THR A 227 -24.16 -7.17 18.19
N ASP A 228 -25.15 -7.34 17.33
CA ASP A 228 -25.21 -8.38 16.30
C ASP A 228 -25.68 -7.76 14.97
N ALA A 229 -26.02 -8.58 14.00
CA ALA A 229 -26.50 -8.14 12.67
C ALA A 229 -27.70 -7.20 12.70
N THR A 230 -28.40 -7.05 13.84
CA THR A 230 -29.54 -6.12 13.96
C THR A 230 -29.11 -4.66 14.20
N GLY A 231 -27.86 -4.43 14.58
CA GLY A 231 -27.37 -3.11 14.98
C GLY A 231 -28.13 -2.54 16.17
N ALA A 232 -28.52 -3.40 17.13
CA ALA A 232 -29.13 -3.02 18.40
C ALA A 232 -28.16 -3.29 19.55
N LEU A 233 -28.13 -2.40 20.55
CA LEU A 233 -27.33 -2.62 21.76
C LEU A 233 -27.75 -3.91 22.47
N LYS A 234 -26.78 -4.71 22.88
CA LYS A 234 -26.92 -5.94 23.67
C LYS A 234 -26.36 -5.76 25.05
N SER A 235 -26.78 -6.62 25.97
CA SER A 235 -26.32 -6.62 27.37
C SER A 235 -25.21 -7.65 27.64
N SER A 236 -25.00 -8.59 26.74
CA SER A 236 -24.01 -9.66 26.90
C SER A 236 -22.88 -9.52 25.91
N ALA A 237 -21.64 -9.70 26.39
CA ALA A 237 -20.46 -9.77 25.57
C ALA A 237 -20.53 -10.95 24.58
N PRO A 238 -19.94 -10.80 23.39
CA PRO A 238 -19.65 -11.90 22.49
C PRO A 238 -18.72 -12.96 23.09
N ALA A 239 -18.44 -14.03 22.35
CA ALA A 239 -17.41 -14.99 22.73
C ALA A 239 -16.00 -14.38 22.62
N TYR A 240 -15.06 -14.86 23.42
CA TYR A 240 -13.65 -14.51 23.31
C TYR A 240 -13.01 -15.18 22.09
N ASN A 241 -12.09 -14.45 21.42
CA ASN A 241 -11.27 -14.99 20.34
C ASN A 241 -9.84 -14.45 20.41
N ALA A 242 -8.85 -15.35 20.53
CA ALA A 242 -7.45 -14.99 20.76
C ALA A 242 -6.79 -14.19 19.60
N SER A 243 -7.26 -14.33 18.37
CA SER A 243 -6.77 -13.54 17.25
C SER A 243 -7.39 -12.13 17.25
N TRP A 244 -8.69 -12.04 17.53
CA TRP A 244 -9.39 -10.76 17.48
C TRP A 244 -9.03 -9.83 18.66
N ILE A 245 -8.65 -10.35 19.82
CA ILE A 245 -8.19 -9.47 20.92
C ILE A 245 -6.92 -8.69 20.55
N ALA A 246 -6.08 -9.24 19.68
CA ALA A 246 -4.88 -8.54 19.19
C ALA A 246 -5.27 -7.37 18.29
N GLU A 247 -6.26 -7.57 17.41
CA GLU A 247 -6.83 -6.50 16.58
C GLU A 247 -7.46 -5.43 17.44
N ILE A 248 -8.35 -5.79 18.36
CA ILE A 248 -9.04 -4.86 19.26
C ILE A 248 -8.04 -4.02 20.06
N ALA A 249 -7.01 -4.66 20.64
CA ALA A 249 -5.99 -3.95 21.40
C ALA A 249 -5.22 -2.94 20.56
N LEU A 250 -4.83 -3.33 19.36
CA LEU A 250 -4.15 -2.51 18.38
C LEU A 250 -5.00 -1.28 18.00
N ASP A 251 -6.24 -1.52 17.60
CA ASP A 251 -7.15 -0.48 17.11
C ASP A 251 -7.45 0.58 18.18
N VAL A 252 -7.85 0.13 19.35
CA VAL A 252 -8.18 1.02 20.47
C VAL A 252 -6.98 1.88 20.88
N GLN A 253 -5.79 1.25 21.00
CA GLN A 253 -4.58 1.94 21.46
C GLN A 253 -4.08 2.95 20.43
N TRP A 254 -4.11 2.63 19.14
CA TRP A 254 -3.59 3.53 18.12
C TRP A 254 -4.59 4.59 17.64
N ALA A 255 -5.90 4.35 17.77
CA ALA A 255 -6.90 5.42 17.70
C ALA A 255 -6.67 6.45 18.81
N HIS A 256 -6.48 5.98 20.06
CA HIS A 256 -6.18 6.85 21.21
C HIS A 256 -4.84 7.55 21.07
N ALA A 257 -3.78 6.86 20.64
CA ALA A 257 -2.46 7.47 20.45
C ALA A 257 -2.49 8.61 19.41
N THR A 258 -3.40 8.57 18.46
CA THR A 258 -3.53 9.57 17.39
C THR A 258 -4.46 10.72 17.79
N ALA A 259 -5.59 10.44 18.44
CA ALA A 259 -6.57 11.43 18.92
C ALA A 259 -6.84 11.25 20.43
N PRO A 260 -5.86 11.59 21.30
CA PRO A 260 -5.88 11.18 22.69
C PRO A 260 -6.95 11.83 23.57
N LEU A 261 -7.69 12.81 23.09
CA LEU A 261 -8.84 13.40 23.78
C LEU A 261 -10.20 13.04 23.14
N ALA A 262 -10.20 12.22 22.08
CA ALA A 262 -11.45 11.72 21.50
C ALA A 262 -12.10 10.67 22.41
N ARG A 263 -13.44 10.62 22.38
CA ARG A 263 -14.19 9.48 22.90
C ARG A 263 -13.96 8.28 22.01
N ILE A 264 -13.67 7.11 22.57
CA ILE A 264 -13.57 5.83 21.87
C ILE A 264 -14.74 4.95 22.30
N VAL A 265 -15.47 4.45 21.32
CA VAL A 265 -16.52 3.43 21.53
C VAL A 265 -16.07 2.18 20.76
N LEU A 266 -15.65 1.17 21.51
CA LEU A 266 -15.39 -0.16 20.97
C LEU A 266 -16.74 -0.85 20.77
N VAL A 267 -17.05 -1.22 19.53
CA VAL A 267 -18.27 -1.94 19.16
C VAL A 267 -17.89 -3.37 18.82
N GLU A 268 -18.15 -4.27 19.74
CA GLU A 268 -17.87 -5.69 19.60
C GLU A 268 -19.10 -6.42 19.08
N VAL A 269 -18.95 -7.08 17.91
CA VAL A 269 -20.02 -7.84 17.29
C VAL A 269 -19.87 -9.34 17.57
N THR A 270 -20.97 -10.08 17.41
CA THR A 270 -21.08 -11.48 17.81
C THR A 270 -19.95 -12.37 17.24
N ASP A 271 -19.62 -12.19 15.96
CA ASP A 271 -18.59 -12.93 15.25
C ASP A 271 -18.14 -12.12 14.01
N SER A 272 -17.19 -12.68 13.24
CA SER A 272 -16.62 -12.01 12.06
C SER A 272 -17.44 -12.14 10.77
N GLY A 273 -18.69 -12.57 10.84
CA GLY A 273 -19.59 -12.57 9.68
C GLY A 273 -19.90 -11.15 9.21
N SER A 274 -19.91 -10.94 7.90
CA SER A 274 -20.15 -9.63 7.29
C SER A 274 -21.44 -8.98 7.76
N ASN A 275 -22.49 -9.76 8.03
CA ASN A 275 -23.75 -9.26 8.54
C ASN A 275 -23.63 -8.71 9.97
N ASN A 276 -22.85 -9.37 10.84
CA ASN A 276 -22.60 -8.90 12.21
C ASN A 276 -21.75 -7.64 12.20
N LEU A 277 -20.67 -7.61 11.38
CA LEU A 277 -19.81 -6.43 11.23
C LEU A 277 -20.60 -5.21 10.70
N LEU A 278 -21.46 -5.39 9.70
CA LEU A 278 -22.39 -4.34 9.26
C LEU A 278 -23.35 -3.90 10.37
N GLY A 279 -23.82 -4.83 11.21
CA GLY A 279 -24.61 -4.49 12.38
C GLY A 279 -23.85 -3.56 13.35
N GLY A 280 -22.54 -3.75 13.50
CA GLY A 280 -21.66 -2.83 14.23
C GLY A 280 -21.64 -1.43 13.63
N VAL A 281 -21.51 -1.31 12.31
CA VAL A 281 -21.59 -0.03 11.58
C VAL A 281 -22.96 0.62 11.77
N VAL A 282 -24.05 -0.15 11.63
CA VAL A 282 -25.42 0.35 11.85
C VAL A 282 -25.60 0.87 13.28
N LEU A 283 -25.03 0.19 14.27
CA LEU A 283 -25.07 0.68 15.66
C LEU A 283 -24.27 1.99 15.81
N ALA A 284 -23.08 2.08 15.27
CA ALA A 284 -22.28 3.32 15.27
C ALA A 284 -23.06 4.48 14.63
N ASN A 285 -23.72 4.24 13.49
CA ASN A 285 -24.56 5.23 12.82
C ASN A 285 -25.73 5.73 13.71
N LYS A 286 -26.34 4.85 14.51
CA LYS A 286 -27.37 5.21 15.49
C LYS A 286 -26.81 5.96 16.70
N MET A 287 -25.54 5.74 17.04
CA MET A 287 -24.87 6.40 18.17
C MET A 287 -24.55 7.87 17.89
N GLY A 288 -24.52 8.28 16.64
CA GLY A 288 -24.35 9.67 16.24
C GLY A 288 -23.03 9.94 15.49
N ALA A 289 -22.87 11.17 15.03
CA ALA A 289 -21.77 11.58 14.18
C ALA A 289 -20.39 11.27 14.78
N GLY A 290 -19.47 10.81 13.93
CA GLY A 290 -18.11 10.42 14.33
C GLY A 290 -17.31 9.80 13.20
N VAL A 291 -16.28 9.06 13.56
CA VAL A 291 -15.41 8.34 12.62
C VAL A 291 -15.46 6.85 12.97
N VAL A 292 -15.73 6.01 11.98
CA VAL A 292 -15.71 4.54 12.12
C VAL A 292 -14.38 4.00 11.62
N SER A 293 -13.71 3.19 12.43
CA SER A 293 -12.51 2.44 12.09
C SER A 293 -12.85 0.96 11.95
N MET A 294 -12.38 0.32 10.87
CA MET A 294 -12.67 -1.06 10.52
C MET A 294 -11.37 -1.73 10.06
N SER A 295 -10.77 -2.53 10.94
CA SER A 295 -9.48 -3.18 10.69
C SER A 295 -9.65 -4.66 10.32
N PHE A 296 -10.53 -4.91 9.36
CA PHE A 296 -10.82 -6.25 8.86
C PHE A 296 -11.15 -6.22 7.36
N GLY A 297 -11.08 -7.39 6.74
CA GLY A 297 -11.43 -7.52 5.34
C GLY A 297 -12.00 -8.89 4.97
N ALA A 298 -12.88 -8.87 3.98
CA ALA A 298 -13.37 -10.04 3.27
C ALA A 298 -13.20 -9.82 1.77
N ALA A 299 -12.94 -10.91 1.02
CA ALA A 299 -12.80 -10.82 -0.44
C ALA A 299 -14.04 -10.18 -1.07
N GLU A 300 -13.82 -9.25 -2.01
CA GLU A 300 -14.94 -8.62 -2.73
C GLU A 300 -15.73 -9.63 -3.54
N GLY A 301 -17.00 -9.31 -3.79
CA GLY A 301 -17.91 -10.08 -4.61
C GLY A 301 -19.15 -9.24 -4.92
N THR A 302 -20.06 -9.73 -5.73
CA THR A 302 -21.28 -9.01 -6.14
C THR A 302 -22.21 -8.60 -4.98
N TRP A 303 -21.94 -9.09 -3.77
CA TRP A 303 -22.66 -8.74 -2.56
C TRP A 303 -22.26 -7.37 -1.97
N VAL A 304 -21.07 -6.86 -2.34
CA VAL A 304 -20.48 -5.65 -1.73
C VAL A 304 -21.31 -4.41 -1.97
N GLU A 305 -21.75 -4.16 -3.22
CA GLU A 305 -22.58 -2.99 -3.57
C GLU A 305 -23.85 -2.86 -2.69
N SER A 306 -24.41 -3.98 -2.25
CA SER A 306 -25.60 -3.97 -1.38
C SER A 306 -25.32 -3.43 0.03
N THR A 307 -24.06 -3.30 0.43
CA THR A 307 -23.63 -2.83 1.75
C THR A 307 -23.34 -1.34 1.80
N ASP A 308 -23.13 -0.70 0.64
CA ASP A 308 -22.68 0.70 0.53
C ASP A 308 -23.56 1.70 1.25
N ALA A 309 -24.88 1.45 1.24
CA ALA A 309 -25.84 2.30 1.95
C ALA A 309 -25.55 2.42 3.46
N SER A 310 -24.86 1.45 4.05
CA SER A 310 -24.46 1.48 5.47
C SER A 310 -23.35 2.51 5.75
N PHE A 311 -22.62 2.93 4.72
CA PHE A 311 -21.50 3.86 4.82
C PHE A 311 -21.82 5.29 4.36
N THR A 312 -23.11 5.67 4.32
CA THR A 312 -23.55 6.97 3.78
C THR A 312 -24.19 7.89 4.82
N THR A 313 -24.12 7.56 6.12
CA THR A 313 -24.73 8.36 7.18
C THR A 313 -24.10 9.74 7.30
N THR A 314 -24.91 10.78 7.23
CA THR A 314 -24.45 12.17 7.30
C THR A 314 -23.66 12.45 8.59
N GLY A 315 -22.51 13.07 8.47
CA GLY A 315 -21.62 13.40 9.59
C GLY A 315 -20.75 12.23 10.07
N MET A 316 -20.86 11.06 9.42
CA MET A 316 -19.97 9.92 9.63
C MET A 316 -18.86 9.91 8.59
N THR A 317 -17.66 9.51 9.02
CA THR A 317 -16.57 9.13 8.13
C THR A 317 -16.23 7.67 8.40
N TYR A 318 -16.02 6.88 7.36
CA TYR A 318 -15.68 5.46 7.47
C TYR A 318 -14.27 5.24 6.94
N VAL A 319 -13.47 4.49 7.70
CA VAL A 319 -12.08 4.19 7.39
C VAL A 319 -11.87 2.69 7.52
N ALA A 320 -11.20 2.07 6.57
CA ALA A 320 -10.90 0.65 6.64
C ALA A 320 -9.48 0.33 6.16
N SER A 321 -8.92 -0.73 6.71
CA SER A 321 -7.68 -1.35 6.24
C SER A 321 -7.88 -1.95 4.85
N SER A 322 -6.89 -1.78 3.94
CA SER A 322 -6.99 -2.32 2.57
C SER A 322 -6.70 -3.82 2.46
N GLY A 323 -6.06 -4.42 3.47
CA GLY A 323 -5.70 -5.83 3.50
C GLY A 323 -4.20 -6.06 3.65
N ASP A 324 -3.83 -7.33 3.94
CA ASP A 324 -2.47 -7.71 4.37
C ASP A 324 -1.92 -8.94 3.63
N ALA A 325 -2.41 -9.22 2.44
CA ALA A 325 -2.01 -10.41 1.67
C ALA A 325 -1.43 -10.09 0.27
N GLY A 326 -0.92 -8.87 0.09
CA GLY A 326 -0.47 -8.37 -1.20
C GLY A 326 -1.64 -7.91 -2.07
N GLU A 327 -1.47 -7.89 -3.40
CA GLU A 327 -2.51 -7.49 -4.36
C GLU A 327 -3.86 -8.13 -4.06
N GLN A 328 -4.72 -7.37 -3.42
CA GLN A 328 -6.03 -7.84 -2.96
C GLN A 328 -6.97 -6.66 -2.75
N VAL A 329 -8.20 -6.77 -3.25
CA VAL A 329 -9.29 -5.81 -3.00
C VAL A 329 -10.26 -6.42 -2.02
N LEU A 330 -10.46 -5.75 -0.89
CA LEU A 330 -11.28 -6.24 0.22
C LEU A 330 -12.44 -5.31 0.53
N TRP A 331 -13.57 -5.90 0.92
CA TRP A 331 -14.63 -5.23 1.66
C TRP A 331 -14.22 -5.09 3.14
N PRO A 332 -14.50 -3.97 3.85
CA PRO A 332 -15.30 -2.82 3.39
C PRO A 332 -14.47 -1.72 2.69
N ALA A 333 -13.15 -1.84 2.59
CA ALA A 333 -12.26 -0.84 2.00
C ALA A 333 -12.61 -0.50 0.53
N VAL A 334 -13.18 -1.45 -0.22
CA VAL A 334 -13.55 -1.25 -1.63
C VAL A 334 -14.76 -0.34 -1.81
N SER A 335 -15.64 -0.20 -0.80
CA SER A 335 -16.82 0.68 -0.89
C SER A 335 -16.40 2.11 -1.27
N PRO A 336 -17.12 2.77 -2.19
CA PRO A 336 -16.82 4.15 -2.60
C PRO A 336 -17.04 5.20 -1.50
N HIS A 337 -17.56 4.79 -0.35
CA HIS A 337 -17.83 5.64 0.81
C HIS A 337 -16.88 5.37 2.00
N VAL A 338 -15.89 4.49 1.80
CA VAL A 338 -14.93 4.09 2.82
C VAL A 338 -13.53 4.51 2.41
N LEU A 339 -12.83 5.24 3.26
CA LEU A 339 -11.43 5.60 3.07
C LEU A 339 -10.56 4.36 3.28
N ALA A 340 -9.97 3.87 2.22
CA ALA A 340 -9.12 2.68 2.22
C ALA A 340 -7.67 3.03 2.58
N VAL A 341 -7.12 2.35 3.59
CA VAL A 341 -5.78 2.62 4.11
C VAL A 341 -4.83 1.47 3.76
N GLY A 342 -3.87 1.74 2.89
CA GLY A 342 -2.78 0.86 2.52
C GLY A 342 -1.59 0.92 3.48
N GLY A 343 -0.58 0.11 3.21
CA GLY A 343 0.54 -0.12 4.10
C GLY A 343 1.90 0.29 3.55
N THR A 344 2.73 0.90 4.41
CA THR A 344 4.14 1.22 4.13
C THR A 344 5.09 0.56 5.12
N SER A 345 6.38 0.63 4.82
CA SER A 345 7.50 0.27 5.71
C SER A 345 8.23 1.56 6.09
N LEU A 346 8.11 1.99 7.35
CA LEU A 346 8.68 3.23 7.86
C LEU A 346 10.15 3.07 8.24
N GLN A 347 10.98 3.98 7.78
CA GLN A 347 12.36 4.17 8.27
C GLN A 347 12.52 5.61 8.78
N TRP A 348 12.63 5.73 10.09
CA TRP A 348 12.85 7.02 10.74
C TRP A 348 13.81 6.85 11.93
N SER A 349 14.72 7.77 12.10
CA SER A 349 15.80 7.67 13.08
C SER A 349 15.58 8.50 14.34
N GLY A 350 14.39 9.06 14.53
CA GLY A 350 14.07 9.95 15.66
C GLY A 350 14.14 11.43 15.32
N SER A 351 14.66 11.79 14.14
CA SER A 351 14.73 13.18 13.67
C SER A 351 14.84 13.24 12.14
N GLY A 352 14.58 14.40 11.59
CA GLY A 352 14.65 14.63 10.14
C GLY A 352 13.48 14.00 9.37
N THR A 353 13.65 13.92 8.06
CA THR A 353 12.63 13.38 7.16
C THR A 353 12.54 11.86 7.31
N ARG A 354 11.33 11.32 7.41
CA ARG A 354 11.07 9.89 7.32
C ARG A 354 11.27 9.40 5.88
N TYR A 355 11.63 8.15 5.72
CA TYR A 355 11.64 7.44 4.46
C TYR A 355 10.66 6.26 4.54
N GLU A 356 9.88 6.06 3.49
CA GLU A 356 8.92 4.97 3.44
C GLU A 356 8.96 4.30 2.06
N THR A 357 8.69 3.00 2.07
CA THR A 357 8.43 2.22 0.86
C THR A 357 7.09 1.51 1.01
N ALA A 358 6.43 1.16 -0.08
CA ALA A 358 5.26 0.29 -0.01
C ALA A 358 5.62 -1.01 0.73
N TRP A 359 4.70 -1.47 1.57
CA TRP A 359 4.86 -2.73 2.27
C TRP A 359 4.40 -3.88 1.37
N ALA A 360 5.24 -4.93 1.25
CA ALA A 360 5.01 -6.02 0.30
C ALA A 360 3.76 -6.86 0.56
N SER A 361 3.15 -6.73 1.74
CA SER A 361 1.87 -7.38 2.06
C SER A 361 0.69 -6.40 2.07
N SER A 362 0.87 -5.11 1.74
CA SER A 362 -0.24 -4.17 1.65
C SER A 362 -1.30 -4.68 0.68
N GLY A 363 -2.57 -4.59 1.05
CA GLY A 363 -3.67 -4.76 0.11
C GLY A 363 -3.81 -3.55 -0.80
N GLY A 364 -4.40 -3.75 -1.94
CA GLY A 364 -4.68 -2.73 -2.92
C GLY A 364 -5.04 -3.33 -4.27
N GLY A 365 -5.52 -2.53 -5.20
CA GLY A 365 -5.85 -3.01 -6.52
C GLY A 365 -7.02 -2.28 -7.18
N VAL A 366 -7.49 -2.83 -8.28
CA VAL A 366 -8.67 -2.35 -9.02
C VAL A 366 -9.84 -3.30 -8.76
N SER A 367 -10.95 -2.78 -8.28
CA SER A 367 -12.16 -3.57 -8.02
C SER A 367 -12.67 -4.25 -9.29
N ALA A 368 -13.15 -5.47 -9.12
CA ALA A 368 -13.85 -6.21 -10.16
C ALA A 368 -15.38 -5.96 -10.16
N VAL A 369 -15.90 -5.32 -9.09
CA VAL A 369 -17.35 -5.17 -8.89
C VAL A 369 -17.77 -3.72 -8.66
N GLU A 370 -17.02 -2.93 -7.89
CA GLU A 370 -17.38 -1.55 -7.56
C GLU A 370 -17.12 -0.59 -8.73
N ALA A 371 -18.15 0.13 -9.12
CA ALA A 371 -18.08 1.11 -10.18
C ALA A 371 -17.13 2.28 -9.81
N LEU A 372 -16.52 2.91 -10.82
CA LEU A 372 -15.68 4.08 -10.63
C LEU A 372 -16.48 5.23 -10.01
N PRO A 373 -16.17 5.67 -8.78
CA PRO A 373 -16.88 6.81 -8.20
C PRO A 373 -16.47 8.12 -8.87
N SER A 374 -17.38 9.07 -8.94
CA SER A 374 -17.18 10.35 -9.60
C SER A 374 -15.98 11.15 -9.09
N TRP A 375 -15.69 11.03 -7.79
CA TRP A 375 -14.57 11.71 -7.17
C TRP A 375 -13.21 11.11 -7.54
N GLN A 376 -13.14 9.82 -7.99
CA GLN A 376 -11.92 9.16 -8.47
C GLN A 376 -11.75 9.30 -10.00
N SER A 377 -12.77 9.82 -10.70
CA SER A 377 -12.73 10.01 -12.16
C SER A 377 -11.56 10.90 -12.57
N GLY A 378 -10.83 10.48 -13.59
CA GLY A 378 -9.63 11.15 -14.07
C GLY A 378 -8.34 10.84 -13.30
N THR A 379 -8.41 10.09 -12.21
CA THR A 379 -7.21 9.60 -11.51
C THR A 379 -6.43 8.66 -12.42
N LYS A 380 -5.13 8.92 -12.55
CA LYS A 380 -4.23 8.05 -13.28
C LYS A 380 -3.66 7.01 -12.32
N VAL A 381 -3.89 5.76 -12.64
CA VAL A 381 -3.38 4.62 -11.90
C VAL A 381 -2.05 4.18 -12.50
N ALA A 382 -1.01 4.11 -11.70
CA ALA A 382 0.29 3.62 -12.13
C ALA A 382 0.15 2.21 -12.73
N GLY A 383 0.73 1.98 -13.89
CA GLY A 383 0.66 0.69 -14.60
C GLY A 383 -0.63 0.39 -15.37
N ALA A 384 -1.73 1.13 -15.16
CA ALA A 384 -3.02 0.87 -15.82
C ALA A 384 -3.60 2.07 -16.57
N GLY A 385 -3.11 3.30 -16.38
CA GLY A 385 -3.65 4.51 -16.99
C GLY A 385 -4.82 5.11 -16.22
N ALA A 386 -5.87 5.58 -16.91
CA ALA A 386 -7.05 6.13 -16.23
C ALA A 386 -7.83 5.02 -15.51
N ALA A 387 -8.28 5.31 -14.28
CA ALA A 387 -9.13 4.41 -13.53
C ALA A 387 -10.46 4.17 -14.28
N THR A 388 -10.91 2.93 -14.33
CA THR A 388 -12.17 2.50 -14.96
C THR A 388 -13.15 1.89 -13.97
N MET A 389 -12.66 1.44 -12.82
CA MET A 389 -13.40 0.91 -11.67
C MET A 389 -12.85 1.56 -10.40
N ARG A 390 -13.51 1.37 -9.26
CA ARG A 390 -12.97 1.78 -7.96
C ARG A 390 -11.57 1.22 -7.77
N THR A 391 -10.60 2.05 -7.44
CA THR A 391 -9.23 1.63 -7.13
C THR A 391 -8.90 1.89 -5.67
N VAL A 392 -8.32 0.92 -5.00
CA VAL A 392 -7.94 0.85 -3.59
C VAL A 392 -6.42 0.63 -3.56
N SER A 393 -5.62 1.35 -2.74
CA SER A 393 -5.93 2.16 -1.56
C SER A 393 -6.22 3.63 -1.92
N ASP A 394 -6.75 4.41 -0.95
CA ASP A 394 -6.87 5.88 -1.08
C ASP A 394 -5.64 6.59 -0.49
N VAL A 395 -5.17 6.11 0.64
CA VAL A 395 -4.06 6.65 1.44
C VAL A 395 -3.31 5.49 2.11
N ALA A 396 -2.17 5.77 2.77
CA ALA A 396 -1.41 4.76 3.48
C ALA A 396 -0.92 5.22 4.86
N PHE A 397 -0.42 4.26 5.63
CA PHE A 397 0.31 4.47 6.88
C PHE A 397 1.36 3.36 7.08
N ASN A 398 2.28 3.50 8.07
CA ASN A 398 3.20 2.41 8.40
C ASN A 398 2.45 1.15 8.81
N ALA A 399 2.77 0.01 8.16
CA ALA A 399 2.09 -1.26 8.34
C ALA A 399 3.04 -2.46 8.49
N ASN A 400 4.33 -2.31 8.17
CA ASN A 400 5.26 -3.43 8.25
C ASN A 400 5.56 -3.77 9.71
N PRO A 401 5.29 -5.01 10.21
CA PRO A 401 5.57 -5.38 11.60
C PRO A 401 7.06 -5.32 11.97
N ASN A 402 7.97 -5.41 10.98
CA ASN A 402 9.41 -5.23 11.22
C ASN A 402 9.83 -3.76 11.40
N THR A 403 8.94 -2.83 11.11
CA THR A 403 9.00 -1.41 11.48
C THR A 403 7.75 -1.03 12.26
N GLY A 404 7.32 -1.94 13.13
CA GLY A 404 6.02 -1.95 13.78
C GLY A 404 5.86 -0.92 14.89
N GLN A 405 4.74 -1.01 15.55
CA GLN A 405 4.35 -0.11 16.61
C GLN A 405 4.00 -0.93 17.86
N TYR A 406 4.33 -0.40 19.05
CA TYR A 406 4.05 -1.10 20.30
C TYR A 406 2.55 -1.29 20.51
N VAL A 407 2.18 -2.49 20.99
CA VAL A 407 0.83 -2.81 21.49
C VAL A 407 0.97 -3.57 22.80
N ALA A 408 0.18 -3.18 23.78
CA ALA A 408 0.02 -3.86 25.07
C ALA A 408 -1.18 -4.82 24.98
N LEU A 409 -0.99 -6.10 25.25
CA LEU A 409 -2.04 -7.11 25.15
C LEU A 409 -2.04 -8.05 26.36
N THR A 410 -3.20 -8.20 27.00
CA THR A 410 -3.42 -9.15 28.09
C THR A 410 -4.47 -10.18 27.65
N ALA A 411 -4.06 -11.43 27.47
CA ALA A 411 -4.97 -12.52 27.13
C ALA A 411 -6.02 -12.76 28.22
N GLN A 412 -7.17 -13.35 27.86
CA GLN A 412 -8.21 -13.68 28.83
C GLN A 412 -7.68 -14.64 29.89
N GLY A 413 -7.93 -14.32 31.16
CA GLY A 413 -7.48 -15.11 32.29
C GLY A 413 -6.00 -14.96 32.65
N SER A 414 -5.22 -14.17 31.88
CA SER A 414 -3.84 -13.81 32.22
C SER A 414 -3.80 -12.56 33.09
N SER A 415 -2.81 -12.50 33.98
CA SER A 415 -2.42 -11.27 34.72
C SER A 415 -1.22 -10.57 34.09
N THR A 416 -0.59 -11.19 33.08
CA THR A 416 0.61 -10.70 32.43
C THR A 416 0.25 -10.01 31.13
N THR A 417 0.69 -8.76 30.97
CA THR A 417 0.60 -8.01 29.70
C THR A 417 1.84 -8.31 28.87
N THR A 418 1.64 -8.65 27.61
CA THR A 418 2.72 -8.78 26.62
C THR A 418 2.86 -7.49 25.83
N TRP A 419 4.09 -7.18 25.42
CA TRP A 419 4.42 -6.05 24.57
C TRP A 419 5.06 -6.59 23.31
N ASN A 420 4.52 -6.22 22.17
CA ASN A 420 5.01 -6.71 20.87
C ASN A 420 4.97 -5.59 19.83
N ALA A 421 5.75 -5.77 18.74
CA ALA A 421 5.70 -4.91 17.58
C ALA A 421 4.61 -5.41 16.62
N TYR A 422 3.57 -4.61 16.45
CA TYR A 422 2.47 -4.88 15.54
C TYR A 422 2.54 -4.00 14.30
N GLY A 423 1.96 -4.49 13.23
CA GLY A 423 1.77 -3.86 11.94
C GLY A 423 0.49 -4.40 11.30
N GLY A 424 0.44 -4.38 9.98
CA GLY A 424 -0.76 -4.62 9.18
C GLY A 424 -1.38 -3.30 8.74
N THR A 425 -2.20 -3.32 7.72
CA THR A 425 -2.99 -2.14 7.34
C THR A 425 -4.00 -1.77 8.42
N SER A 426 -4.30 -2.72 9.31
CA SER A 426 -5.03 -2.54 10.56
C SER A 426 -4.50 -1.42 11.43
N ILE A 427 -3.18 -1.29 11.59
CA ILE A 427 -2.65 -0.23 12.47
C ILE A 427 -2.79 1.15 11.82
N GLY A 428 -2.93 1.21 10.49
CA GLY A 428 -3.15 2.44 9.73
C GLY A 428 -4.58 2.97 9.85
N ALA A 429 -5.59 2.11 9.83
CA ALA A 429 -7.00 2.50 9.85
C ALA A 429 -7.38 3.31 11.10
N PRO A 430 -7.13 2.87 12.35
CA PRO A 430 -7.43 3.65 13.55
C PRO A 430 -6.62 4.95 13.64
N GLN A 431 -5.42 5.00 13.08
CA GLN A 431 -4.63 6.23 13.04
C GLN A 431 -5.22 7.23 12.04
N TRP A 432 -5.71 6.79 10.88
CA TRP A 432 -6.46 7.66 9.97
C TRP A 432 -7.80 8.09 10.58
N ALA A 433 -8.51 7.20 11.28
CA ALA A 433 -9.70 7.59 12.03
C ALA A 433 -9.39 8.67 13.09
N GLY A 434 -8.27 8.54 13.79
CA GLY A 434 -7.76 9.55 14.72
C GLY A 434 -7.42 10.88 14.03
N LEU A 435 -6.77 10.85 12.86
CA LEU A 435 -6.48 12.06 12.06
C LEU A 435 -7.75 12.79 11.64
N VAL A 436 -8.77 12.05 11.18
CA VAL A 436 -10.08 12.62 10.82
C VAL A 436 -10.77 13.20 12.06
N ALA A 437 -10.71 12.53 13.21
CA ALA A 437 -11.25 13.06 14.46
C ALA A 437 -10.56 14.37 14.87
N VAL A 438 -9.22 14.46 14.76
CA VAL A 438 -8.49 15.71 14.99
C VAL A 438 -8.89 16.80 14.01
N ALA A 439 -9.03 16.47 12.72
CA ALA A 439 -9.52 17.43 11.72
C ALA A 439 -10.93 17.94 12.07
N ASN A 440 -11.84 17.04 12.46
CA ASN A 440 -13.20 17.39 12.87
C ASN A 440 -13.24 18.24 14.14
N ALA A 441 -12.41 17.96 15.14
CA ALA A 441 -12.30 18.80 16.33
C ALA A 441 -11.85 20.24 15.99
N ARG A 442 -10.84 20.38 15.13
CA ARG A 442 -10.36 21.67 14.63
C ARG A 442 -11.41 22.39 13.76
N ARG A 443 -12.19 21.66 12.96
CA ARG A 443 -13.30 22.21 12.18
C ARG A 443 -14.42 22.71 13.08
N ALA A 444 -14.79 21.96 14.13
CA ALA A 444 -15.75 22.37 15.12
C ALA A 444 -15.31 23.63 15.87
N ALA A 445 -14.04 23.72 16.28
CA ALA A 445 -13.47 24.93 16.87
C ALA A 445 -13.51 26.15 15.93
N ALA A 446 -13.49 25.91 14.62
CA ALA A 446 -13.63 26.94 13.58
C ALA A 446 -15.08 27.13 13.11
N ALA A 447 -16.08 26.60 13.83
CA ALA A 447 -17.52 26.62 13.48
C ALA A 447 -17.82 26.07 12.08
N ARG A 448 -17.10 25.02 11.65
CA ARG A 448 -17.29 24.32 10.37
C ARG A 448 -17.95 22.96 10.59
N ALA A 449 -18.71 22.51 9.60
CA ALA A 449 -19.31 21.16 9.60
C ALA A 449 -18.23 20.07 9.64
N LEU A 450 -18.56 18.90 10.16
CA LEU A 450 -17.72 17.71 10.12
C LEU A 450 -17.41 17.33 8.67
N LEU A 451 -16.32 16.58 8.48
CA LEU A 451 -15.89 16.16 7.13
C LEU A 451 -16.89 15.23 6.46
N GLY A 452 -17.46 14.26 7.20
CA GLY A 452 -18.28 13.21 6.59
C GLY A 452 -17.49 12.41 5.56
N ASP A 453 -18.11 12.05 4.46
CA ASP A 453 -17.41 11.52 3.28
C ASP A 453 -16.64 12.66 2.62
N PHE A 454 -15.31 12.57 2.67
CA PHE A 454 -14.43 13.62 2.19
C PHE A 454 -13.54 13.21 0.99
N HIS A 455 -13.86 12.10 0.32
CA HIS A 455 -13.10 11.64 -0.85
C HIS A 455 -12.99 12.72 -1.93
N ALA A 456 -14.08 13.45 -2.21
CA ALA A 456 -14.03 14.57 -3.16
C ALA A 456 -13.03 15.66 -2.72
N THR A 457 -12.95 15.96 -1.41
CA THR A 457 -11.95 16.90 -0.88
C THR A 457 -10.54 16.34 -1.05
N LEU A 458 -10.32 15.06 -0.77
CA LEU A 458 -9.04 14.39 -0.90
C LEU A 458 -8.56 14.39 -2.36
N TYR A 459 -9.38 13.87 -3.27
CA TYR A 459 -9.00 13.64 -4.67
C TYR A 459 -9.03 14.91 -5.53
N GLN A 460 -10.08 15.75 -5.36
CA GLN A 460 -10.35 16.86 -6.27
C GLN A 460 -9.89 18.22 -5.74
N THR A 461 -9.58 18.33 -4.44
CA THR A 461 -9.11 19.59 -3.83
C THR A 461 -7.67 19.48 -3.35
N ILE A 462 -7.32 18.45 -2.59
CA ILE A 462 -5.98 18.31 -2.02
C ILE A 462 -5.03 17.70 -3.06
N ALA A 463 -5.34 16.52 -3.58
CA ALA A 463 -4.47 15.80 -4.50
C ALA A 463 -4.42 16.43 -5.91
N ALA A 464 -5.49 17.07 -6.36
CA ALA A 464 -5.51 17.75 -7.64
C ALA A 464 -4.64 19.02 -7.71
N VAL A 465 -4.24 19.58 -6.57
CA VAL A 465 -3.39 20.78 -6.50
C VAL A 465 -1.97 20.36 -6.07
N PRO A 466 -0.99 20.32 -6.99
CA PRO A 466 0.33 19.76 -6.72
C PRO A 466 1.02 20.29 -5.46
N ALA A 467 0.94 21.59 -5.18
CA ALA A 467 1.54 22.18 -4.00
C ALA A 467 0.85 21.75 -2.68
N THR A 468 -0.47 21.63 -2.72
CA THR A 468 -1.26 21.13 -1.56
C THR A 468 -0.99 19.66 -1.34
N TYR A 469 -0.95 18.86 -2.40
CA TYR A 469 -0.60 17.43 -2.35
C TYR A 469 0.78 17.23 -1.73
N ALA A 470 1.81 17.87 -2.30
CA ALA A 470 3.18 17.76 -1.83
C ALA A 470 3.37 18.20 -0.36
N ALA A 471 2.57 19.15 0.11
CA ALA A 471 2.58 19.55 1.52
C ALA A 471 1.86 18.53 2.41
N ALA A 472 0.71 18.02 1.95
CA ALA A 472 -0.19 17.17 2.75
C ALA A 472 0.24 15.71 2.81
N PHE A 473 0.96 15.21 1.79
CA PHE A 473 1.36 13.81 1.67
C PHE A 473 2.85 13.65 1.42
N ALA A 474 3.40 12.55 1.90
CA ALA A 474 4.63 11.98 1.39
C ALA A 474 4.25 10.94 0.33
N ASP A 475 4.60 11.22 -0.90
CA ASP A 475 4.39 10.33 -2.04
C ASP A 475 5.33 9.12 -1.93
N ILE A 476 4.78 7.91 -2.01
CA ILE A 476 5.54 6.67 -1.88
C ILE A 476 5.83 6.14 -3.29
N VAL A 477 7.11 6.14 -3.65
CA VAL A 477 7.53 5.87 -5.04
C VAL A 477 8.39 4.61 -5.19
N ALA A 478 8.48 3.80 -4.15
CA ALA A 478 9.29 2.58 -4.12
C ALA A 478 8.59 1.46 -3.34
N GLY A 479 8.84 0.22 -3.74
CA GLY A 479 8.23 -0.98 -3.18
C GLY A 479 7.07 -1.48 -4.04
N SER A 480 6.58 -2.68 -3.71
CA SER A 480 5.46 -3.33 -4.40
C SER A 480 4.80 -4.34 -3.47
N ASP A 481 3.52 -4.63 -3.70
CA ASP A 481 2.72 -5.64 -3.00
C ASP A 481 2.46 -6.90 -3.84
N GLY A 482 3.02 -6.96 -5.06
CA GLY A 482 2.87 -8.08 -5.98
C GLY A 482 3.68 -7.91 -7.25
N SER A 483 3.35 -8.72 -8.26
CA SER A 483 4.02 -8.72 -9.57
C SER A 483 3.16 -8.19 -10.72
N CYS A 484 1.95 -7.72 -10.44
CA CYS A 484 1.05 -7.17 -11.45
C CYS A 484 1.48 -5.79 -11.95
N ALA A 485 0.85 -5.30 -13.01
CA ALA A 485 1.18 -3.99 -13.60
C ALA A 485 0.88 -2.82 -12.64
N THR A 486 -0.09 -2.96 -11.75
CA THR A 486 -0.50 -1.94 -10.77
C THR A 486 0.10 -2.15 -9.38
N CYS A 487 0.82 -3.24 -9.15
CA CYS A 487 1.34 -3.65 -7.85
C CYS A 487 2.56 -2.85 -7.36
N SER A 488 3.00 -1.81 -8.05
CA SER A 488 4.20 -1.04 -7.68
C SER A 488 3.84 0.37 -7.28
N ALA A 489 4.42 0.83 -6.17
CA ALA A 489 4.38 2.22 -5.78
C ALA A 489 5.05 3.11 -6.83
N ALA A 490 4.45 4.25 -7.14
CA ALA A 490 4.89 5.15 -8.20
C ALA A 490 4.55 6.62 -7.87
N ILE A 491 5.11 7.55 -8.65
CA ILE A 491 4.83 8.98 -8.48
C ILE A 491 3.33 9.27 -8.66
N GLY A 492 2.75 9.93 -7.69
CA GLY A 492 1.33 10.29 -7.64
C GLY A 492 0.48 9.16 -7.06
N TYR A 493 -0.67 8.91 -7.66
CA TYR A 493 -1.56 7.85 -7.18
C TYR A 493 -1.13 6.47 -7.67
N ASP A 494 -1.01 5.52 -6.76
CA ASP A 494 -0.89 4.09 -7.04
C ASP A 494 -1.85 3.27 -6.16
N THR A 495 -2.09 2.00 -6.51
CA THR A 495 -3.05 1.16 -5.79
C THR A 495 -2.52 0.61 -4.47
N VAL A 496 -1.21 0.63 -4.23
CA VAL A 496 -0.59 0.07 -3.03
C VAL A 496 -0.68 1.04 -1.85
N THR A 497 -0.40 2.34 -2.14
CA THR A 497 -0.27 3.39 -1.12
C THR A 497 -1.22 4.58 -1.33
N GLY A 498 -2.09 4.52 -2.35
CA GLY A 498 -3.00 5.60 -2.67
C GLY A 498 -2.25 6.89 -3.01
N TRP A 499 -2.65 7.98 -2.39
CA TRP A 499 -1.96 9.27 -2.45
C TRP A 499 -0.73 9.36 -1.52
N GLY A 500 -0.36 8.25 -0.84
CA GLY A 500 0.78 8.19 0.07
C GLY A 500 0.42 8.38 1.53
N THR A 501 1.43 8.68 2.36
CA THR A 501 1.29 8.81 3.81
C THR A 501 1.16 10.27 4.27
N PRO A 502 0.43 10.57 5.36
CA PRO A 502 0.10 11.94 5.72
C PRO A 502 1.31 12.73 6.26
N ASN A 503 1.48 13.95 5.79
CA ASN A 503 2.19 15.00 6.50
C ASN A 503 1.15 15.73 7.38
N ALA A 504 0.91 15.20 8.58
CA ALA A 504 -0.31 15.47 9.34
C ALA A 504 -0.59 16.95 9.58
N THR A 505 0.42 17.77 9.88
CA THR A 505 0.23 19.21 10.10
C THR A 505 -0.38 19.91 8.87
N ALA A 506 0.16 19.66 7.69
CA ALA A 506 -0.31 20.29 6.45
C ALA A 506 -1.64 19.69 5.97
N LEU A 507 -1.80 18.36 6.08
CA LEU A 507 -3.04 17.69 5.77
C LEU A 507 -4.20 18.19 6.64
N LEU A 508 -4.00 18.26 7.95
CA LEU A 508 -5.02 18.79 8.89
C LEU A 508 -5.39 20.24 8.55
N ASN A 509 -4.43 21.09 8.19
CA ASN A 509 -4.71 22.45 7.74
C ASN A 509 -5.56 22.47 6.45
N ALA A 510 -5.23 21.62 5.49
CA ALA A 510 -6.00 21.50 4.25
C ALA A 510 -7.45 21.00 4.52
N LEU A 511 -7.61 19.98 5.37
CA LEU A 511 -8.92 19.44 5.75
C LEU A 511 -9.77 20.42 6.56
N VAL A 512 -9.15 21.27 7.37
CA VAL A 512 -9.84 22.35 8.07
C VAL A 512 -10.20 23.50 7.13
N GLY A 513 -9.50 23.62 6.00
CA GLY A 513 -9.67 24.72 5.05
C GLY A 513 -9.07 26.03 5.53
N SER A 514 -8.09 25.99 6.43
CA SER A 514 -7.28 27.15 6.83
C SER A 514 -6.06 27.19 5.90
N SER A 515 -5.95 28.23 5.07
CA SER A 515 -4.68 28.57 4.44
C SER A 515 -3.74 29.09 5.52
N SER A 516 -2.68 28.35 5.86
CA SER A 516 -1.61 28.91 6.67
C SER A 516 -0.82 29.90 5.81
N THR A 517 -0.90 31.18 6.13
CA THR A 517 -0.04 32.19 5.51
C THR A 517 1.38 32.19 6.09
N ALA A 518 1.72 31.26 6.97
CA ALA A 518 2.92 31.38 7.81
C ALA A 518 4.10 30.45 7.41
N ASP A 519 3.92 29.41 6.61
CA ASP A 519 5.08 28.61 6.17
C ASP A 519 4.82 28.08 4.73
N SER A 520 5.52 28.66 3.76
CA SER A 520 5.63 28.01 2.47
C SER A 520 6.29 26.65 2.67
N PRO A 521 5.64 25.51 2.32
CA PRO A 521 6.23 24.21 2.55
C PRO A 521 7.54 24.07 1.78
N ALA A 522 8.41 23.16 2.22
CA ALA A 522 9.57 22.79 1.44
C ALA A 522 9.11 22.09 0.14
N PRO A 523 9.85 22.23 -0.96
CA PRO A 523 9.57 21.44 -2.15
C PRO A 523 9.71 19.94 -1.83
N VAL A 524 8.98 19.09 -2.55
CA VAL A 524 9.13 17.62 -2.41
C VAL A 524 9.94 17.09 -3.58
N VAL A 525 11.04 16.40 -3.29
CA VAL A 525 11.92 15.78 -4.28
C VAL A 525 11.87 14.26 -4.05
N PRO A 526 11.05 13.52 -4.81
CA PRO A 526 10.71 12.14 -4.48
C PRO A 526 11.88 11.15 -4.58
N GLY A 527 12.89 11.46 -5.40
CA GLY A 527 13.88 10.47 -5.81
C GLY A 527 13.32 9.50 -6.86
N GLY A 528 14.14 8.60 -7.39
CA GLY A 528 13.67 7.64 -8.38
C GLY A 528 14.75 6.99 -9.21
N ALA A 529 14.32 6.12 -10.14
CA ALA A 529 15.18 5.47 -11.11
C ALA A 529 14.71 5.73 -12.52
N PHE A 530 15.66 6.01 -13.41
CA PHE A 530 15.40 6.24 -14.84
C PHE A 530 16.22 5.28 -15.69
N SER A 531 15.75 5.03 -16.91
CA SER A 531 16.49 4.30 -17.93
C SER A 531 16.61 5.14 -19.20
N ALA A 532 17.73 5.00 -19.89
CA ALA A 532 18.00 5.62 -21.19
C ALA A 532 18.82 4.67 -22.06
N GLN A 533 18.97 5.03 -23.34
CA GLN A 533 19.79 4.30 -24.30
C GLN A 533 20.80 5.24 -24.93
N THR A 534 21.97 4.73 -25.28
CA THR A 534 22.95 5.47 -26.08
C THR A 534 22.35 5.82 -27.44
N GLY A 535 22.79 6.93 -28.04
CA GLY A 535 22.29 7.36 -29.36
C GLY A 535 20.91 8.02 -29.37
N THR A 536 20.18 8.02 -28.25
CA THR A 536 18.87 8.67 -28.12
C THR A 536 18.94 9.73 -27.04
N ALA A 537 18.53 10.97 -27.36
CA ALA A 537 18.47 12.04 -26.37
C ALA A 537 17.52 11.67 -25.22
N PHE A 538 17.97 11.80 -23.99
CA PHE A 538 17.20 11.55 -22.79
C PHE A 538 16.53 12.84 -22.32
N SER A 539 15.22 12.74 -21.98
CA SER A 539 14.47 13.83 -21.34
C SER A 539 13.40 13.24 -20.43
N GLN A 540 13.44 13.59 -19.14
CA GLN A 540 12.50 13.08 -18.14
C GLN A 540 12.28 14.09 -17.02
N SER A 541 11.04 14.23 -16.55
CA SER A 541 10.73 15.04 -15.38
C SER A 541 11.25 14.35 -14.10
N LEU A 542 11.83 15.15 -13.20
CA LEU A 542 12.20 14.69 -11.85
C LEU A 542 10.99 14.43 -10.95
N GLY A 543 9.78 14.80 -11.36
CA GLY A 543 8.59 14.68 -10.53
C GLY A 543 8.60 15.60 -9.30
N ILE A 544 9.44 16.64 -9.29
CA ILE A 544 9.56 17.56 -8.15
C ILE A 544 8.30 18.41 -8.04
N MET A 545 7.71 18.42 -6.86
CA MET A 545 6.53 19.22 -6.56
C MET A 545 6.95 20.48 -5.80
N ALA A 546 6.80 21.62 -6.46
CA ALA A 546 7.11 22.92 -5.89
C ALA A 546 5.86 23.57 -5.29
N PRO A 547 5.97 24.25 -4.13
CA PRO A 547 4.86 25.00 -3.56
C PRO A 547 4.35 26.10 -4.49
N ALA A 548 3.05 26.33 -4.51
CA ALA A 548 2.46 27.41 -5.28
C ALA A 548 2.90 28.79 -4.79
N GLY A 549 3.06 29.76 -5.70
CA GLY A 549 3.38 31.13 -5.36
C GLY A 549 4.85 31.42 -5.04
N VAL A 550 5.73 30.41 -5.15
CA VAL A 550 7.18 30.59 -4.99
C VAL A 550 7.92 30.14 -6.27
N THR A 551 9.00 30.82 -6.60
CA THR A 551 9.91 30.35 -7.64
C THR A 551 10.82 29.26 -7.08
N THR A 552 11.07 28.22 -7.87
CA THR A 552 11.91 27.09 -7.47
C THR A 552 13.10 26.98 -8.41
N ALA A 553 14.29 26.86 -7.84
CA ALA A 553 15.53 26.59 -8.55
C ALA A 553 15.93 25.12 -8.34
N TYR A 554 16.47 24.49 -9.39
CA TYR A 554 16.88 23.09 -9.38
C TYR A 554 18.37 22.95 -9.62
N ALA A 555 19.01 22.05 -8.90
CA ALA A 555 20.43 21.73 -9.04
C ALA A 555 20.67 20.23 -8.97
N LEU A 556 21.69 19.76 -9.70
CA LEU A 556 22.15 18.37 -9.65
C LEU A 556 23.54 18.29 -9.01
N THR A 557 23.75 17.29 -8.17
CA THR A 557 25.07 16.98 -7.57
C THR A 557 25.41 15.53 -7.86
N GLY A 558 26.62 15.26 -8.36
CA GLY A 558 27.07 13.93 -8.73
C GLY A 558 26.52 13.42 -10.06
N ALA A 559 25.88 14.28 -10.85
CA ALA A 559 25.37 13.92 -12.17
C ALA A 559 26.51 13.71 -13.18
N PRO A 560 26.34 12.79 -14.16
CA PRO A 560 27.32 12.60 -15.23
C PRO A 560 27.40 13.86 -16.11
N SER A 561 28.58 14.05 -16.73
CA SER A 561 28.80 15.16 -17.64
C SER A 561 27.76 15.18 -18.78
N GLY A 562 27.13 16.31 -19.02
CA GLY A 562 26.12 16.49 -20.04
C GLY A 562 24.67 16.25 -19.57
N LEU A 563 24.44 15.64 -18.43
CA LEU A 563 23.11 15.58 -17.81
C LEU A 563 22.82 16.90 -17.09
N GLY A 564 21.78 17.58 -17.51
CA GLY A 564 21.34 18.84 -16.92
C GLY A 564 19.89 18.80 -16.43
N VAL A 565 19.50 19.80 -15.63
CA VAL A 565 18.11 20.05 -15.21
C VAL A 565 17.74 21.47 -15.59
N ASN A 566 16.53 21.67 -16.14
CA ASN A 566 16.02 22.99 -16.51
C ASN A 566 15.18 23.63 -15.38
N ALA A 567 14.69 24.86 -15.63
CA ALA A 567 13.89 25.60 -14.66
C ALA A 567 12.50 24.98 -14.36
N SER A 568 12.07 23.98 -15.14
CA SER A 568 10.83 23.22 -14.86
C SER A 568 11.07 21.88 -14.15
N GLY A 569 12.32 21.60 -13.74
CA GLY A 569 12.67 20.33 -13.09
C GLY A 569 12.75 19.14 -14.06
N THR A 570 12.95 19.41 -15.36
CA THR A 570 13.12 18.37 -16.37
C THR A 570 14.59 18.09 -16.60
N LEU A 571 14.99 16.85 -16.45
CA LEU A 571 16.31 16.34 -16.84
C LEU A 571 16.44 16.33 -18.36
N SER A 572 17.64 16.62 -18.85
CA SER A 572 17.97 16.46 -20.27
C SER A 572 19.42 16.03 -20.44
N TRP A 573 19.66 15.10 -21.39
CA TRP A 573 20.99 14.65 -21.77
C TRP A 573 20.98 14.33 -23.27
N ALA A 574 21.65 15.18 -24.05
CA ALA A 574 21.60 15.08 -25.52
C ALA A 574 22.26 13.81 -26.06
N ALA A 575 23.32 13.32 -25.42
CA ALA A 575 24.07 12.14 -25.83
C ALA A 575 24.42 11.29 -24.60
N PRO A 576 23.49 10.46 -24.11
CA PRO A 576 23.73 9.59 -22.97
C PRO A 576 24.86 8.60 -23.24
N VAL A 577 25.75 8.44 -22.28
CA VAL A 577 26.85 7.47 -22.31
C VAL A 577 26.46 6.25 -21.49
N ALA A 578 26.74 5.04 -21.98
CA ALA A 578 26.41 3.80 -21.31
C ALA A 578 27.04 3.73 -19.90
N GLY A 579 26.26 3.30 -18.91
CA GLY A 579 26.69 3.20 -17.52
C GLY A 579 25.54 3.35 -16.54
N SER A 580 25.86 3.18 -15.26
CA SER A 580 24.93 3.40 -14.15
C SER A 580 25.38 4.61 -13.33
N TYR A 581 24.51 5.58 -13.20
CA TYR A 581 24.81 6.88 -12.59
C TYR A 581 23.89 7.12 -11.40
N ALA A 582 24.45 7.52 -10.25
CA ALA A 582 23.70 7.97 -9.10
C ALA A 582 23.97 9.46 -8.86
N PHE A 583 22.92 10.26 -8.69
CA PHE A 583 23.02 11.68 -8.46
C PHE A 583 21.94 12.16 -7.50
N THR A 584 22.12 13.35 -6.96
CA THR A 584 21.15 14.01 -6.09
C THR A 584 20.59 15.23 -6.81
N ALA A 585 19.28 15.36 -6.86
CA ALA A 585 18.61 16.58 -7.28
C ALA A 585 18.17 17.37 -6.04
N THR A 586 18.42 18.66 -6.03
CA THR A 586 17.99 19.59 -4.98
C THR A 586 17.07 20.64 -5.59
N ALA A 587 15.93 20.86 -4.95
CA ALA A 587 15.03 21.96 -5.23
C ALA A 587 15.10 22.99 -4.11
N SER A 588 15.24 24.27 -4.45
CA SER A 588 15.29 25.39 -3.49
C SER A 588 14.28 26.45 -3.87
N THR A 589 13.44 26.86 -2.94
CA THR A 589 12.40 27.88 -3.17
C THR A 589 12.89 29.30 -2.85
N SER A 590 12.25 30.31 -3.46
CA SER A 590 12.47 31.73 -3.10
C SER A 590 12.09 32.07 -1.65
N ALA A 591 11.35 31.18 -0.98
CA ALA A 591 11.05 31.29 0.45
C ALA A 591 12.14 30.69 1.35
N GLY A 592 13.30 30.30 0.80
CA GLY A 592 14.45 29.77 1.57
C GLY A 592 14.29 28.32 2.04
N LYS A 593 13.29 27.57 1.55
CA LYS A 593 13.12 26.15 1.84
C LYS A 593 13.77 25.30 0.75
N SER A 594 14.37 24.17 1.11
CA SER A 594 14.97 23.25 0.16
C SER A 594 14.74 21.79 0.54
N ALA A 595 14.72 20.92 -0.47
CA ALA A 595 14.70 19.48 -0.29
C ALA A 595 15.57 18.81 -1.36
N SER A 596 16.02 17.59 -1.10
CA SER A 596 16.86 16.83 -2.02
C SER A 596 16.38 15.38 -2.10
N GLY A 597 16.41 14.80 -3.31
CA GLY A 597 16.12 13.40 -3.57
C GLY A 597 17.24 12.72 -4.34
N ARG A 598 17.43 11.44 -4.10
CA ARG A 598 18.46 10.63 -4.78
C ARG A 598 17.84 9.92 -5.97
N TYR A 599 18.56 9.98 -7.10
CA TYR A 599 18.13 9.37 -8.36
C TYR A 599 19.22 8.45 -8.90
N THR A 600 18.79 7.45 -9.65
CA THR A 600 19.67 6.59 -10.44
C THR A 600 19.25 6.67 -11.91
N LEU A 601 20.23 6.63 -12.81
CA LEU A 601 20.02 6.57 -14.25
C LEU A 601 20.85 5.44 -14.84
N SER A 602 20.18 4.44 -15.39
CA SER A 602 20.82 3.34 -16.12
C SER A 602 20.76 3.64 -17.62
N VAL A 603 21.93 3.78 -18.24
CA VAL A 603 22.05 3.98 -19.70
C VAL A 603 22.56 2.69 -20.32
N VAL A 604 21.74 2.07 -21.15
CA VAL A 604 22.09 0.84 -21.87
C VAL A 604 22.62 1.19 -23.26
N ALA A 605 23.70 0.53 -23.69
CA ALA A 605 24.17 0.64 -25.07
C ALA A 605 23.12 0.03 -26.01
N VAL A 606 22.85 0.73 -27.12
CA VAL A 606 22.00 0.17 -28.19
C VAL A 606 22.87 -0.81 -28.98
N ASN A 607 22.40 -2.03 -29.13
CA ASN A 607 23.01 -3.03 -29.96
C ASN A 607 22.46 -2.92 -31.39
N HIS A 608 23.35 -2.84 -32.38
CA HIS A 608 22.98 -2.76 -33.80
C HIS A 608 23.34 -4.07 -34.49
N ALA A 609 22.53 -4.46 -35.45
CA ALA A 609 22.77 -5.67 -36.23
C ALA A 609 24.04 -5.51 -37.12
N PRO A 610 24.89 -6.54 -37.18
CA PRO A 610 26.06 -6.55 -38.03
C PRO A 610 25.67 -6.48 -39.54
N THR A 611 26.57 -5.99 -40.35
CA THR A 611 26.36 -5.82 -41.79
C THR A 611 27.34 -6.63 -42.61
N LEU A 612 26.83 -7.22 -43.71
CA LEU A 612 27.65 -7.83 -44.76
C LEU A 612 27.08 -7.38 -46.12
N ALA A 613 27.91 -6.79 -46.96
CA ALA A 613 27.50 -6.37 -48.28
C ALA A 613 27.32 -7.57 -49.21
N SER A 614 26.28 -7.57 -50.00
CA SER A 614 26.14 -8.49 -51.15
C SER A 614 27.20 -8.22 -52.22
N GLY A 615 27.68 -9.24 -52.92
CA GLY A 615 28.72 -9.06 -53.91
C GLY A 615 29.03 -10.34 -54.71
N SER A 616 30.11 -10.31 -55.48
CA SER A 616 30.57 -11.44 -56.22
C SER A 616 32.04 -11.81 -55.89
N ILE A 617 32.31 -13.08 -55.90
CA ILE A 617 33.65 -13.67 -55.69
C ILE A 617 33.95 -14.53 -56.89
N THR A 618 35.18 -14.44 -57.42
CA THR A 618 35.63 -15.30 -58.51
C THR A 618 36.66 -16.31 -58.01
N ALA A 619 36.62 -17.54 -58.53
CA ALA A 619 37.56 -18.59 -58.22
C ALA A 619 37.89 -19.36 -59.50
N LYS A 620 38.99 -20.15 -59.49
CA LYS A 620 39.42 -21.03 -60.62
C LYS A 620 39.01 -22.48 -60.33
N ALA A 621 38.42 -23.14 -61.31
CA ALA A 621 38.04 -24.51 -61.18
C ALA A 621 39.24 -25.44 -60.95
N GLY A 622 39.05 -26.49 -60.18
CA GLY A 622 40.06 -27.48 -59.86
C GLY A 622 41.13 -27.03 -58.83
N THR A 623 41.10 -25.73 -58.39
CA THR A 623 42.04 -25.19 -57.41
C THR A 623 41.37 -24.95 -56.08
N ALA A 624 42.15 -25.01 -55.03
CA ALA A 624 41.69 -24.57 -53.68
C ALA A 624 41.60 -23.03 -53.61
N PHE A 625 40.59 -22.50 -52.96
CA PHE A 625 40.55 -21.08 -52.62
C PHE A 625 40.06 -20.87 -51.17
N ALA A 626 40.41 -19.76 -50.61
CA ALA A 626 39.89 -19.26 -49.32
C ALA A 626 39.83 -17.72 -49.37
N VAL A 627 38.70 -17.17 -48.92
CA VAL A 627 38.51 -15.73 -48.87
C VAL A 627 37.75 -15.36 -47.58
N ALA A 628 38.19 -14.32 -46.90
CA ALA A 628 37.47 -13.77 -45.72
C ALA A 628 36.39 -12.82 -46.21
N LEU A 629 35.21 -12.96 -45.66
CA LEU A 629 34.10 -12.06 -45.93
C LEU A 629 34.18 -10.85 -45.02
N PRO A 630 33.96 -9.59 -45.55
CA PRO A 630 34.18 -8.35 -44.83
C PRO A 630 32.95 -7.90 -44.02
N GLY A 631 32.41 -8.79 -43.20
CA GLY A 631 31.33 -8.40 -42.28
C GLY A 631 31.84 -7.44 -41.22
N LYS A 632 30.98 -6.51 -40.80
CA LYS A 632 31.28 -5.51 -39.79
C LYS A 632 30.13 -5.32 -38.84
N ASP A 633 30.42 -5.11 -37.60
CA ASP A 633 29.52 -4.65 -36.57
C ASP A 633 29.89 -3.21 -36.17
N ILE A 634 28.88 -2.32 -36.05
CA ILE A 634 29.12 -0.91 -35.73
C ILE A 634 29.45 -0.70 -34.27
N ASP A 635 28.94 -1.59 -33.38
CA ASP A 635 29.21 -1.55 -31.95
C ASP A 635 30.54 -2.20 -31.58
N GLY A 636 31.17 -2.90 -32.57
CA GLY A 636 32.45 -3.59 -32.39
C GLY A 636 32.29 -5.00 -31.85
N ASP A 637 31.08 -5.53 -31.86
CA ASP A 637 30.77 -6.87 -31.38
C ASP A 637 31.41 -7.98 -32.25
N ALA A 638 31.77 -9.07 -31.61
CA ALA A 638 32.22 -10.25 -32.30
C ALA A 638 31.06 -10.84 -33.14
N ILE A 639 31.36 -11.09 -34.43
CA ILE A 639 30.37 -11.57 -35.38
C ILE A 639 30.63 -13.01 -35.78
N THR A 640 29.54 -13.76 -36.01
CA THR A 640 29.57 -15.13 -36.53
C THR A 640 28.81 -15.22 -37.85
N TYR A 641 29.26 -16.13 -38.73
CA TYR A 641 28.74 -16.28 -40.08
C TYR A 641 28.05 -17.62 -40.26
N LYS A 642 26.92 -17.61 -40.95
CA LYS A 642 26.14 -18.79 -41.33
C LYS A 642 25.77 -18.71 -42.83
N MET A 643 25.91 -19.82 -43.57
CA MET A 643 25.68 -19.88 -45.01
C MET A 643 24.60 -20.90 -45.34
N THR A 644 23.78 -20.57 -46.35
CA THR A 644 22.86 -21.51 -47.03
C THR A 644 23.06 -21.43 -48.54
N GLY A 645 22.69 -22.47 -49.24
CA GLY A 645 22.86 -22.56 -50.71
C GLY A 645 24.26 -23.00 -51.17
N ALA A 646 25.05 -23.55 -50.28
CA ALA A 646 26.42 -24.00 -50.58
C ALA A 646 26.40 -25.29 -51.46
N PRO A 647 27.22 -25.34 -52.54
CA PRO A 647 27.48 -26.57 -53.23
C PRO A 647 28.35 -27.53 -52.37
N SER A 648 28.35 -28.80 -52.70
CA SER A 648 29.11 -29.82 -51.98
C SER A 648 30.60 -29.47 -51.94
N GLY A 649 31.21 -29.52 -50.76
CA GLY A 649 32.59 -29.24 -50.48
C GLY A 649 32.96 -27.75 -50.25
N LEU A 650 32.05 -26.80 -50.48
CA LEU A 650 32.23 -25.40 -50.09
C LEU A 650 31.87 -25.24 -48.61
N ALA A 651 32.76 -24.68 -47.85
CA ALA A 651 32.58 -24.42 -46.41
C ALA A 651 32.72 -22.96 -46.07
N LEU A 652 31.95 -22.50 -45.06
CA LEU A 652 32.10 -21.20 -44.42
C LEU A 652 32.39 -21.43 -42.95
N SER A 653 33.51 -20.89 -42.46
CA SER A 653 33.83 -20.93 -41.03
C SER A 653 32.95 -19.92 -40.28
N SER A 654 32.75 -20.13 -38.96
CA SER A 654 32.09 -19.16 -38.10
C SER A 654 32.80 -17.82 -38.05
N ALA A 655 34.11 -17.76 -38.36
CA ALA A 655 34.91 -16.54 -38.47
C ALA A 655 34.81 -15.87 -39.87
N GLY A 656 33.93 -16.32 -40.73
CA GLY A 656 33.66 -15.71 -42.04
C GLY A 656 34.66 -16.08 -43.15
N VAL A 657 35.46 -17.12 -43.00
CA VAL A 657 36.32 -17.60 -44.09
C VAL A 657 35.55 -18.60 -44.96
N LEU A 658 35.27 -18.20 -46.20
CA LEU A 658 34.70 -19.04 -47.24
C LEU A 658 35.83 -19.83 -47.95
N SER A 659 35.76 -21.16 -47.92
CA SER A 659 36.84 -22.00 -48.44
C SER A 659 36.31 -23.22 -49.21
N TRP A 660 37.08 -23.63 -50.26
CA TRP A 660 36.77 -24.83 -51.04
C TRP A 660 38.07 -25.48 -51.49
N SER A 661 38.30 -26.72 -51.09
CA SER A 661 39.53 -27.44 -51.42
C SER A 661 39.72 -27.75 -52.90
N LYS A 662 38.62 -27.94 -53.64
CA LYS A 662 38.61 -28.19 -55.09
C LYS A 662 37.34 -27.59 -55.69
N ALA A 663 37.46 -26.32 -56.14
CA ALA A 663 36.31 -25.59 -56.67
C ALA A 663 35.77 -26.23 -57.96
N VAL A 664 34.47 -26.37 -58.10
CA VAL A 664 33.80 -26.90 -59.26
C VAL A 664 33.27 -25.77 -60.13
N LYS A 665 33.49 -25.83 -61.45
CA LYS A 665 33.03 -24.82 -62.41
C LYS A 665 31.52 -24.60 -62.30
N GLY A 666 31.12 -23.32 -62.23
CA GLY A 666 29.72 -22.95 -62.12
C GLY A 666 29.50 -21.58 -61.51
N THR A 667 28.23 -21.14 -61.46
CA THR A 667 27.85 -19.93 -60.73
C THR A 667 26.91 -20.35 -59.59
N TYR A 668 27.29 -19.97 -58.37
CA TYR A 668 26.59 -20.36 -57.15
C TYR A 668 26.11 -19.13 -56.40
N THR A 669 24.82 -19.16 -55.96
CA THR A 669 24.25 -18.09 -55.15
C THR A 669 24.23 -18.53 -53.67
N LEU A 670 25.04 -17.87 -52.87
CA LEU A 670 25.21 -18.14 -51.46
C LEU A 670 24.43 -17.11 -50.66
N LYS A 671 23.62 -17.51 -49.73
CA LYS A 671 22.95 -16.63 -48.78
C LYS A 671 23.68 -16.71 -47.43
N ILE A 672 24.17 -15.58 -46.96
CA ILE A 672 25.00 -15.47 -45.75
C ILE A 672 24.33 -14.55 -44.75
N THR A 673 24.14 -15.04 -43.54
CA THR A 673 23.67 -14.24 -42.39
C THR A 673 24.84 -14.06 -41.44
N VAL A 674 25.00 -12.85 -40.97
CA VAL A 674 25.96 -12.47 -39.93
C VAL A 674 25.19 -12.16 -38.64
N THR A 675 25.64 -12.70 -37.51
CA THR A 675 24.99 -12.54 -36.22
C THR A 675 26.04 -12.06 -35.21
N ASP A 676 25.72 -11.05 -34.40
CA ASP A 676 26.60 -10.55 -33.37
C ASP A 676 26.65 -11.46 -32.12
N SER A 677 27.49 -11.11 -31.17
CA SER A 677 27.64 -11.83 -29.88
C SER A 677 26.42 -11.73 -28.96
N HIS A 678 25.50 -10.79 -29.22
CA HIS A 678 24.24 -10.60 -28.51
C HIS A 678 23.05 -11.30 -29.18
N GLY A 679 23.29 -11.97 -30.31
CA GLY A 679 22.28 -12.77 -31.03
C GLY A 679 21.45 -12.00 -32.05
N LEU A 680 21.78 -10.74 -32.33
CA LEU A 680 21.08 -9.95 -33.36
C LEU A 680 21.66 -10.25 -34.73
N ALA A 681 20.80 -10.64 -35.66
CA ALA A 681 21.20 -11.01 -37.00
C ALA A 681 21.04 -9.83 -37.98
N GLY A 682 22.03 -9.62 -38.82
CA GLY A 682 21.99 -8.68 -39.95
C GLY A 682 21.15 -9.20 -41.11
N ALA A 683 20.88 -8.32 -42.06
CA ALA A 683 20.22 -8.67 -43.30
C ALA A 683 20.99 -9.74 -44.07
N VAL A 684 20.27 -10.65 -44.69
CA VAL A 684 20.88 -11.76 -45.48
C VAL A 684 21.61 -11.19 -46.69
N ALA A 685 22.93 -11.34 -46.74
CA ALA A 685 23.75 -10.98 -47.88
C ALA A 685 23.69 -12.09 -48.95
N THR A 686 23.66 -11.68 -50.21
CA THR A 686 23.77 -12.59 -51.32
C THR A 686 25.14 -12.49 -51.96
N ILE A 687 25.90 -13.56 -51.90
CA ILE A 687 27.22 -13.67 -52.54
C ILE A 687 27.14 -14.57 -53.74
N THR A 688 27.48 -14.02 -54.90
CA THR A 688 27.55 -14.80 -56.16
C THR A 688 29.00 -15.31 -56.29
N LEU A 689 29.20 -16.62 -56.16
CA LEU A 689 30.48 -17.28 -56.40
C LEU A 689 30.55 -17.74 -57.84
N ILE A 690 31.47 -17.18 -58.64
CA ILE A 690 31.68 -17.50 -60.05
C ILE A 690 33.00 -18.32 -60.15
N VAL A 691 32.90 -19.57 -60.50
CA VAL A 691 34.08 -20.44 -60.71
C VAL A 691 34.33 -20.65 -62.21
N ASN A 692 35.35 -19.98 -62.69
CA ASN A 692 35.79 -20.02 -64.11
C ASN A 692 36.70 -21.21 -64.38
N SER A 693 36.89 -21.55 -65.67
CA SER A 693 37.79 -22.61 -66.13
C SER A 693 39.20 -22.41 -65.72
#